data_89cfb10f5f1be8bd6a194ab3c1138896
#
_entry.id   89cfb10f5f1be8bd6a194ab3c1138896
#
_cell.length_a   1.000
_cell.length_b   1.000
_cell.length_c   1.000
_cell.angle_alpha   90.00
_cell.angle_beta   90.00
_cell.angle_gamma   90.00
#
_symmetry.space_group_name_H-M   'P 1'
#
loop_
_entity.id
_entity.type
_entity.pdbx_description
1 polymer ?
#
loop_
_entity_poly.entity_id
_entity_poly.type
_entity_poly.pdbx_seq_one_letter_code
_entity_poly.pdbx_strand_id
1 'polypeptide(L)'
;MTDNTWSELDERAIKMAKALSADAVQKAGHGHPGSPISLAPIAYTLYQRFIKHDPNDPNWAGRDRFILSGGHASLTQYVQLYFSGYGLTLDDLKYFRGGADTRTPGHPEYGLTPGIEMTTGPLGQGVASAVGFAYGQRYERGLLDPDAPEGKSPFDHKVWVICGEGDIEEGVSGEASSLAGNEQLGNLFVFFDANHIQIEGETKIALDENVIERYKAYGWYTDEFSFIQPDGSYKEDIEGLSKVIEKAEQVTDRPHFIKVDTLIAWPTPGKTNDPSSHGSALGDEAVAGLKKALGLDPTKTFEVDEEALAHARKVAERGLEAHKEWDDAFEKWADANPDKAALYNRIKNGELPEEFDKAIDDLEAGFEAGSKVATRKASGAVINAIAPIMPELWGGSADLGGSNNTNIKGAASFAPAEDATTQWPDCSPYGRQLHFGVREFAMGCITNGILLGSDTRPFSGTFFQFADYMRAAVRLSALMEIPNLYIWSHDSVALGEDGPTPQPIEHLSSFRDIPQLEVVRPADEWETAEAYRYFFEKKNTLPTAMVLTRQGVPTLVETAEKAKEGVRKGAYVLYGEEGQPDVIIMASGSEVQWALEGAKKLAQEGIKARVISMVSMEWFEEQDDEYKEEILPKGIKARVSIEAGSAMSWYKYLGSYGKAIAIDQFGLQGDGAQNMIDLGITAEHVVEAAKASIEEAR
;
A
#
# COMPACT_ATOMS: atom_id res chain seq x y z
N MET A 1 2.49 35.17 -19.70
CA MET A 1 3.34 34.16 -20.37
C MET A 1 4.72 34.31 -19.75
N THR A 2 5.06 33.49 -18.79
CA THR A 2 6.44 33.38 -18.29
C THR A 2 7.31 32.92 -19.43
N ASP A 3 8.46 33.61 -19.64
CA ASP A 3 9.45 33.25 -20.64
C ASP A 3 9.93 31.81 -20.36
N ASN A 4 9.51 30.85 -21.19
CA ASN A 4 9.66 29.40 -20.97
C ASN A 4 11.01 28.89 -21.50
N THR A 5 11.98 29.77 -21.69
CA THR A 5 13.32 29.43 -22.17
C THR A 5 14.22 29.00 -21.01
N TRP A 6 14.94 27.87 -21.20
CA TRP A 6 15.98 27.47 -20.28
C TRP A 6 17.16 28.45 -20.31
N SER A 7 17.73 28.74 -19.15
CA SER A 7 18.79 29.73 -18.97
C SER A 7 20.09 29.12 -18.47
N GLU A 8 21.16 29.89 -18.47
CA GLU A 8 22.43 29.47 -17.85
C GLU A 8 22.28 29.17 -16.37
N LEU A 9 21.32 29.79 -15.66
CA LEU A 9 21.05 29.53 -14.25
C LEU A 9 20.47 28.11 -14.03
N ASP A 10 19.67 27.61 -14.95
CA ASP A 10 19.16 26.24 -14.91
C ASP A 10 20.28 25.23 -15.08
N GLU A 11 21.21 25.45 -16.03
CA GLU A 11 22.39 24.59 -16.17
C GLU A 11 23.27 24.60 -14.92
N ARG A 12 23.45 25.77 -14.28
CA ARG A 12 24.20 25.92 -13.02
C ARG A 12 23.51 25.18 -11.88
N ALA A 13 22.19 25.23 -11.80
CA ALA A 13 21.40 24.49 -10.82
C ALA A 13 21.54 22.97 -11.01
N ILE A 14 21.48 22.47 -12.23
CA ILE A 14 21.70 21.03 -12.53
C ILE A 14 23.11 20.59 -12.12
N LYS A 15 24.15 21.39 -12.44
CA LYS A 15 25.53 21.11 -12.01
C LYS A 15 25.65 21.07 -10.48
N MET A 16 25.00 21.99 -9.78
CA MET A 16 24.92 22.03 -8.33
C MET A 16 24.20 20.79 -7.78
N ALA A 17 23.08 20.35 -8.38
CA ALA A 17 22.37 19.15 -7.97
C ALA A 17 23.26 17.90 -8.01
N LYS A 18 24.02 17.72 -9.09
CA LYS A 18 24.99 16.63 -9.23
C LYS A 18 26.07 16.66 -8.16
N ALA A 19 26.66 17.83 -7.92
CA ALA A 19 27.72 18.01 -6.93
C ALA A 19 27.20 17.76 -5.50
N LEU A 20 26.04 18.29 -5.14
CA LEU A 20 25.43 18.07 -3.82
C LEU A 20 25.09 16.58 -3.58
N SER A 21 24.59 15.89 -4.58
CA SER A 21 24.30 14.45 -4.49
C SER A 21 25.58 13.64 -4.28
N ALA A 22 26.65 13.94 -5.02
CA ALA A 22 27.93 13.29 -4.84
C ALA A 22 28.54 13.57 -3.46
N ASP A 23 28.49 14.83 -2.99
CA ASP A 23 28.99 15.23 -1.68
C ASP A 23 28.24 14.55 -0.53
N ALA A 24 26.90 14.43 -0.65
CA ALA A 24 26.07 13.80 0.38
C ALA A 24 26.43 12.31 0.56
N VAL A 25 26.54 11.57 -0.54
CA VAL A 25 26.94 10.16 -0.50
C VAL A 25 28.38 10.01 -0.02
N GLN A 26 29.29 10.85 -0.50
CA GLN A 26 30.70 10.80 -0.10
C GLN A 26 30.87 11.07 1.39
N LYS A 27 30.14 12.04 1.95
CA LYS A 27 30.14 12.34 3.38
C LYS A 27 29.56 11.20 4.21
N ALA A 28 28.44 10.58 3.74
CA ALA A 28 27.84 9.44 4.40
C ALA A 28 28.73 8.18 4.36
N GLY A 29 29.64 8.09 3.39
CA GLY A 29 30.53 6.96 3.16
C GLY A 29 29.89 5.76 2.46
N HIS A 30 28.58 5.79 2.24
CA HIS A 30 27.79 4.77 1.55
C HIS A 30 26.52 5.37 0.96
N GLY A 31 26.02 4.77 -0.11
CA GLY A 31 24.82 5.22 -0.82
C GLY A 31 24.93 5.03 -2.34
N HIS A 32 24.01 5.63 -3.08
CA HIS A 32 23.89 5.48 -4.52
C HIS A 32 24.09 6.85 -5.21
N PRO A 33 25.30 7.22 -5.61
CA PRO A 33 25.58 8.53 -6.19
C PRO A 33 25.30 8.60 -7.70
N GLY A 34 25.44 7.48 -8.41
CA GLY A 34 25.46 7.48 -9.87
C GLY A 34 24.15 7.92 -10.50
N SER A 35 23.03 7.31 -10.09
CA SER A 35 21.70 7.64 -10.59
C SER A 35 21.27 9.08 -10.25
N PRO A 36 21.44 9.61 -9.02
CA PRO A 36 21.16 11.03 -8.76
C PRO A 36 21.97 12.01 -9.62
N ILE A 37 23.17 11.64 -10.02
CA ILE A 37 23.98 12.47 -10.92
C ILE A 37 23.40 12.44 -12.34
N SER A 38 23.03 11.27 -12.87
CA SER A 38 22.47 11.16 -14.23
C SER A 38 21.04 11.66 -14.34
N LEU A 39 20.22 11.49 -13.26
CA LEU A 39 18.82 11.91 -13.21
C LEU A 39 18.64 13.40 -12.90
N ALA A 40 19.69 14.12 -12.49
CA ALA A 40 19.57 15.53 -12.12
C ALA A 40 18.88 16.40 -13.19
N PRO A 41 19.20 16.30 -14.51
CA PRO A 41 18.53 17.10 -15.54
C PRO A 41 17.06 16.70 -15.72
N ILE A 42 16.71 15.41 -15.62
CA ILE A 42 15.33 14.93 -15.75
C ILE A 42 14.48 15.44 -14.58
N ALA A 43 14.93 15.20 -13.36
CA ALA A 43 14.22 15.61 -12.15
C ALA A 43 14.08 17.14 -12.06
N TYR A 44 15.14 17.88 -12.39
CA TYR A 44 15.10 19.33 -12.44
C TYR A 44 14.06 19.83 -13.47
N THR A 45 14.05 19.26 -14.66
CA THR A 45 13.09 19.60 -15.71
C THR A 45 11.65 19.40 -15.22
N LEU A 46 11.36 18.26 -14.61
CA LEU A 46 10.03 17.93 -14.08
C LEU A 46 9.61 18.91 -12.99
N TYR A 47 10.41 19.10 -11.95
CA TYR A 47 10.07 19.95 -10.81
C TYR A 47 9.97 21.45 -11.19
N GLN A 48 10.83 21.91 -12.08
CA GLN A 48 10.86 23.32 -12.45
C GLN A 48 9.78 23.72 -13.46
N ARG A 49 9.25 22.79 -14.27
CA ARG A 49 8.32 23.16 -15.34
C ARG A 49 7.01 22.40 -15.40
N PHE A 50 7.01 21.11 -15.13
CA PHE A 50 5.88 20.24 -15.42
C PHE A 50 5.03 19.91 -14.19
N ILE A 51 5.66 19.51 -13.09
CA ILE A 51 4.94 19.17 -11.86
C ILE A 51 4.26 20.41 -11.30
N LYS A 52 2.95 20.35 -11.12
CA LYS A 52 2.15 21.33 -10.42
C LYS A 52 2.24 21.09 -8.92
N HIS A 53 2.96 21.96 -8.20
CA HIS A 53 3.20 21.79 -6.75
C HIS A 53 3.39 23.15 -6.07
N ASP A 54 3.01 23.23 -4.79
CA ASP A 54 3.27 24.38 -3.93
C ASP A 54 4.14 23.95 -2.74
N PRO A 55 5.42 24.34 -2.70
CA PRO A 55 6.31 23.96 -1.58
C PRO A 55 5.87 24.51 -0.22
N ASN A 56 5.01 25.56 -0.19
CA ASN A 56 4.49 26.14 1.05
C ASN A 56 3.32 25.31 1.62
N ASP A 57 2.64 24.52 0.78
CA ASP A 57 1.63 23.54 1.17
C ASP A 57 1.89 22.20 0.49
N PRO A 58 2.78 21.36 1.04
CA PRO A 58 3.09 20.05 0.49
C PRO A 58 1.88 19.12 0.37
N ASN A 59 0.81 19.37 1.11
CA ASN A 59 -0.40 18.56 1.16
C ASN A 59 -1.56 19.15 0.35
N TRP A 60 -1.32 20.22 -0.40
CA TRP A 60 -2.33 20.82 -1.26
C TRP A 60 -3.05 19.79 -2.14
N ALA A 61 -4.38 19.73 -2.09
CA ALA A 61 -5.16 18.71 -2.79
C ALA A 61 -4.97 18.74 -4.32
N GLY A 62 -4.88 19.96 -4.89
CA GLY A 62 -4.73 20.16 -6.34
C GLY A 62 -3.32 19.95 -6.91
N ARG A 63 -2.34 19.56 -6.08
CA ARG A 63 -0.98 19.26 -6.56
C ARG A 63 -0.92 18.01 -7.41
N ASP A 64 0.04 17.94 -8.31
CA ASP A 64 0.45 16.68 -8.93
C ASP A 64 1.18 15.78 -7.93
N ARG A 65 1.31 14.51 -8.24
CA ARG A 65 2.03 13.53 -7.40
C ARG A 65 3.31 13.11 -8.11
N PHE A 66 4.42 13.09 -7.35
CA PHE A 66 5.71 12.61 -7.87
C PHE A 66 6.19 11.41 -7.08
N ILE A 67 6.54 10.34 -7.80
CA ILE A 67 7.04 9.09 -7.23
C ILE A 67 8.42 8.77 -7.83
N LEU A 68 9.43 8.65 -6.99
CA LEU A 68 10.73 8.09 -7.35
C LEU A 68 10.69 6.60 -7.06
N SER A 69 10.40 5.76 -8.06
CA SER A 69 10.25 4.31 -7.89
C SER A 69 11.57 3.64 -7.51
N GLY A 70 12.66 4.01 -8.18
CA GLY A 70 14.02 3.62 -7.79
C GLY A 70 14.48 4.36 -6.53
N GLY A 71 13.91 4.04 -5.37
CA GLY A 71 14.09 4.78 -4.13
C GLY A 71 15.53 4.87 -3.63
N HIS A 72 16.42 3.97 -4.06
CA HIS A 72 17.85 4.05 -3.76
C HIS A 72 18.51 5.34 -4.30
N ALA A 73 17.95 5.92 -5.37
CA ALA A 73 18.38 7.21 -5.93
C ALA A 73 17.77 8.42 -5.20
N SER A 74 17.42 8.31 -3.92
CA SER A 74 16.65 9.28 -3.11
C SER A 74 17.13 10.73 -3.21
N LEU A 75 18.45 10.96 -3.34
CA LEU A 75 19.03 12.31 -3.52
C LEU A 75 18.51 12.99 -4.79
N THR A 76 18.09 12.24 -5.81
CA THR A 76 17.40 12.80 -6.98
C THR A 76 16.21 13.66 -6.55
N GLN A 77 15.39 13.15 -5.62
CA GLN A 77 14.22 13.86 -5.12
C GLN A 77 14.57 14.88 -4.02
N TYR A 78 15.41 14.51 -3.05
CA TYR A 78 15.74 15.42 -1.93
C TYR A 78 16.39 16.72 -2.39
N VAL A 79 17.25 16.68 -3.40
CA VAL A 79 17.84 17.90 -3.96
C VAL A 79 16.80 18.78 -4.63
N GLN A 80 15.82 18.19 -5.35
CA GLN A 80 14.73 18.97 -5.94
C GLN A 80 13.81 19.58 -4.85
N LEU A 81 13.52 18.85 -3.79
CA LEU A 81 12.75 19.39 -2.64
C LEU A 81 13.50 20.53 -1.95
N TYR A 82 14.83 20.44 -1.81
CA TYR A 82 15.66 21.52 -1.31
C TYR A 82 15.63 22.75 -2.25
N PHE A 83 15.75 22.52 -3.56
CA PHE A 83 15.72 23.60 -4.55
C PHE A 83 14.35 24.27 -4.62
N SER A 84 13.28 23.51 -4.52
CA SER A 84 11.91 24.02 -4.58
C SER A 84 11.45 24.73 -3.30
N GLY A 85 12.12 24.49 -2.16
CA GLY A 85 11.78 25.18 -0.91
C GLY A 85 10.81 24.42 0.01
N TYR A 86 10.76 23.09 -0.05
CA TYR A 86 9.94 22.22 0.84
C TYR A 86 10.44 22.17 2.30
N GLY A 87 11.27 23.13 2.71
CA GLY A 87 11.78 23.20 4.08
C GLY A 87 12.95 22.28 4.38
N LEU A 88 13.50 21.54 3.40
CA LEU A 88 14.81 20.93 3.51
C LEU A 88 15.89 21.99 3.47
N THR A 89 16.93 21.81 4.28
CA THR A 89 18.10 22.69 4.38
C THR A 89 19.32 22.00 3.79
N LEU A 90 20.40 22.79 3.58
CA LEU A 90 21.69 22.20 3.18
C LEU A 90 22.23 21.26 4.25
N ASP A 91 21.94 21.52 5.53
CA ASP A 91 22.39 20.66 6.63
C ASP A 91 21.64 19.33 6.65
N ASP A 92 20.37 19.28 6.20
CA ASP A 92 19.66 18.02 5.99
C ASP A 92 20.35 17.17 4.89
N LEU A 93 20.78 17.78 3.78
CA LEU A 93 21.56 17.08 2.74
C LEU A 93 22.93 16.61 3.26
N LYS A 94 23.60 17.41 4.10
CA LYS A 94 24.85 17.01 4.77
C LYS A 94 24.63 15.88 5.78
N TYR A 95 23.44 15.72 6.30
CA TYR A 95 23.05 14.67 7.25
C TYR A 95 22.36 13.47 6.57
N PHE A 96 22.52 13.34 5.26
CA PHE A 96 22.02 12.20 4.48
C PHE A 96 22.42 10.87 5.11
N ARG A 97 21.45 10.00 5.41
CA ARG A 97 21.66 8.73 6.12
C ARG A 97 22.28 8.88 7.53
N GLY A 98 22.17 10.06 8.13
CA GLY A 98 22.93 10.40 9.34
C GLY A 98 22.41 9.78 10.64
N GLY A 99 21.21 9.20 10.67
CA GLY A 99 20.61 8.59 11.86
C GLY A 99 19.09 8.57 11.83
N ALA A 100 18.47 8.16 12.93
CA ALA A 100 17.02 8.01 13.03
C ALA A 100 16.24 9.34 12.91
N ASP A 101 16.89 10.46 13.14
CA ASP A 101 16.34 11.81 13.06
C ASP A 101 16.63 12.51 11.73
N THR A 102 17.26 11.81 10.77
CA THR A 102 17.52 12.40 9.45
C THR A 102 16.23 12.65 8.68
N ARG A 103 16.15 13.81 8.04
CA ARG A 103 15.07 14.14 7.08
C ARG A 103 15.38 13.71 5.65
N THR A 104 16.56 13.11 5.44
CA THR A 104 17.03 12.60 4.16
C THR A 104 17.55 11.16 4.32
N PRO A 105 16.67 10.20 4.63
CA PRO A 105 17.03 8.79 4.76
C PRO A 105 17.52 8.21 3.44
N GLY A 106 18.06 6.98 3.48
CA GLY A 106 18.61 6.32 2.29
C GLY A 106 17.62 6.04 1.17
N HIS A 107 16.35 5.97 1.49
CA HIS A 107 15.22 5.82 0.56
C HIS A 107 14.12 6.81 0.96
N PRO A 108 13.26 7.26 0.03
CA PRO A 108 12.12 8.11 0.38
C PRO A 108 11.18 7.42 1.36
N GLU A 109 10.82 8.10 2.45
CA GLU A 109 9.90 7.57 3.47
C GLU A 109 8.69 8.49 3.60
N TYR A 110 7.50 7.93 3.41
CA TYR A 110 6.23 8.64 3.56
C TYR A 110 6.07 9.18 5.00
N GLY A 111 5.58 10.40 5.12
CA GLY A 111 5.36 11.05 6.41
C GLY A 111 6.63 11.62 7.09
N LEU A 112 7.84 11.29 6.60
CA LEU A 112 9.09 11.77 7.18
C LEU A 112 9.60 13.06 6.52
N THR A 113 9.60 13.10 5.20
CA THR A 113 10.10 14.25 4.42
C THR A 113 8.95 14.93 3.69
N PRO A 114 8.68 16.23 3.89
CA PRO A 114 7.64 16.95 3.14
C PRO A 114 7.85 16.82 1.63
N GLY A 115 6.79 16.51 0.89
CA GLY A 115 6.83 16.32 -0.56
C GLY A 115 7.18 14.90 -1.00
N ILE A 116 7.34 13.95 -0.07
CA ILE A 116 7.44 12.52 -0.39
C ILE A 116 6.03 11.91 -0.33
N GLU A 117 5.55 11.43 -1.48
CA GLU A 117 4.18 10.91 -1.64
C GLU A 117 4.04 9.45 -1.20
N MET A 118 5.12 8.66 -1.23
CA MET A 118 5.12 7.28 -0.76
C MET A 118 6.53 6.80 -0.39
N THR A 119 6.59 5.78 0.46
CA THR A 119 7.83 5.05 0.72
C THR A 119 8.18 4.17 -0.47
N THR A 120 9.41 4.31 -0.98
CA THR A 120 9.97 3.46 -2.02
C THR A 120 11.33 2.88 -1.59
N GLY A 121 11.79 1.87 -2.32
CA GLY A 121 13.03 1.13 -2.00
C GLY A 121 12.92 -0.30 -2.50
N PRO A 122 11.82 -1.05 -2.18
CA PRO A 122 11.49 -2.27 -2.92
C PRO A 122 11.12 -1.91 -4.37
N LEU A 123 11.97 -2.30 -5.32
CA LEU A 123 11.83 -1.95 -6.73
C LEU A 123 10.50 -2.43 -7.33
N GLY A 124 10.01 -1.72 -8.32
CA GLY A 124 8.73 -1.99 -9.00
C GLY A 124 7.48 -1.51 -8.25
N GLN A 125 7.51 -1.44 -6.92
CA GLN A 125 6.33 -1.03 -6.15
C GLN A 125 5.97 0.44 -6.35
N GLY A 126 6.94 1.31 -6.63
CA GLY A 126 6.69 2.71 -6.95
C GLY A 126 5.90 2.86 -8.25
N VAL A 127 6.30 2.18 -9.32
CA VAL A 127 5.57 2.14 -10.61
C VAL A 127 4.16 1.58 -10.39
N ALA A 128 4.04 0.45 -9.68
CA ALA A 128 2.75 -0.20 -9.45
C ALA A 128 1.81 0.65 -8.58
N SER A 129 2.31 1.30 -7.53
CA SER A 129 1.49 2.19 -6.71
C SER A 129 1.12 3.47 -7.45
N ALA A 130 1.96 3.99 -8.35
CA ALA A 130 1.63 5.14 -9.20
C ALA A 130 0.38 4.88 -10.06
N VAL A 131 0.18 3.64 -10.51
CA VAL A 131 -1.08 3.24 -11.15
C VAL A 131 -2.26 3.44 -10.20
N GLY A 132 -2.09 3.09 -8.92
CA GLY A 132 -3.09 3.32 -7.87
C GLY A 132 -3.39 4.80 -7.63
N PHE A 133 -2.37 5.66 -7.62
CA PHE A 133 -2.56 7.12 -7.56
C PHE A 133 -3.45 7.62 -8.71
N ALA A 134 -3.20 7.11 -9.92
CA ALA A 134 -3.99 7.48 -11.10
C ALA A 134 -5.42 6.92 -11.04
N TYR A 135 -5.63 5.70 -10.50
CA TYR A 135 -6.95 5.14 -10.21
C TYR A 135 -7.73 6.02 -9.22
N GLY A 136 -7.08 6.36 -8.09
CA GLY A 136 -7.68 7.16 -7.03
C GLY A 136 -8.15 8.52 -7.53
N GLN A 137 -7.29 9.23 -8.27
CA GLN A 137 -7.64 10.51 -8.88
C GLN A 137 -8.83 10.39 -9.82
N ARG A 138 -8.83 9.39 -10.71
CA ARG A 138 -9.92 9.21 -11.67
C ARG A 138 -11.24 8.88 -10.98
N TYR A 139 -11.22 8.01 -9.97
CA TYR A 139 -12.42 7.66 -9.23
C TYR A 139 -12.97 8.86 -8.43
N GLU A 140 -12.11 9.57 -7.72
CA GLU A 140 -12.49 10.76 -6.94
C GLU A 140 -13.10 11.85 -7.84
N ARG A 141 -12.46 12.11 -8.99
CA ARG A 141 -13.02 13.01 -10.01
C ARG A 141 -14.40 12.55 -10.51
N GLY A 142 -14.54 11.25 -10.80
CA GLY A 142 -15.82 10.67 -11.22
C GLY A 142 -16.92 10.79 -10.17
N LEU A 143 -16.55 10.67 -8.90
CA LEU A 143 -17.47 10.81 -7.77
C LEU A 143 -17.93 12.27 -7.60
N LEU A 144 -17.01 13.22 -7.73
CA LEU A 144 -17.23 14.62 -7.37
C LEU A 144 -17.56 15.52 -8.56
N ASP A 145 -16.92 15.33 -9.72
CA ASP A 145 -17.04 16.23 -10.87
C ASP A 145 -16.91 15.50 -12.22
N PRO A 146 -17.79 14.49 -12.51
CA PRO A 146 -17.66 13.65 -13.70
C PRO A 146 -17.87 14.38 -15.02
N ASP A 147 -18.65 15.46 -15.03
CA ASP A 147 -19.06 16.17 -16.23
C ASP A 147 -18.10 17.31 -16.65
N ALA A 148 -17.10 17.62 -15.82
CA ALA A 148 -16.13 18.65 -16.16
C ALA A 148 -15.29 18.23 -17.38
N PRO A 149 -14.97 19.15 -18.31
CA PRO A 149 -13.99 18.88 -19.34
C PRO A 149 -12.63 18.50 -18.73
N GLU A 150 -11.88 17.68 -19.43
CA GLU A 150 -10.55 17.26 -19.00
C GLU A 150 -9.63 18.45 -18.74
N GLY A 151 -8.87 18.41 -17.64
CA GLY A 151 -8.00 19.49 -17.19
C GLY A 151 -8.73 20.73 -16.67
N LYS A 152 -10.05 20.63 -16.40
CA LYS A 152 -10.86 21.75 -15.89
C LYS A 152 -11.50 21.47 -14.53
N SER A 153 -11.46 20.24 -14.07
CA SER A 153 -11.91 19.90 -12.74
C SER A 153 -10.87 20.25 -11.68
N PRO A 154 -11.25 20.75 -10.50
CA PRO A 154 -10.31 20.92 -9.39
C PRO A 154 -9.75 19.59 -8.89
N PHE A 155 -10.34 18.47 -9.29
CA PHE A 155 -9.87 17.12 -8.95
C PHE A 155 -8.92 16.52 -10.00
N ASP A 156 -8.59 17.26 -11.06
CA ASP A 156 -7.61 16.83 -12.06
C ASP A 156 -6.18 17.07 -11.55
N HIS A 157 -5.39 16.00 -11.47
CA HIS A 157 -3.95 16.05 -11.26
C HIS A 157 -3.23 14.95 -12.01
N LYS A 158 -1.94 15.13 -12.22
CA LYS A 158 -1.06 14.17 -12.89
C LYS A 158 -0.23 13.40 -11.87
N VAL A 159 0.21 12.21 -12.30
CA VAL A 159 1.13 11.35 -11.56
C VAL A 159 2.40 11.20 -12.37
N TRP A 160 3.53 11.63 -11.81
CA TRP A 160 4.83 11.66 -12.43
C TRP A 160 5.74 10.64 -11.75
N VAL A 161 6.40 9.79 -12.52
CA VAL A 161 7.23 8.70 -12.00
C VAL A 161 8.59 8.73 -12.67
N ILE A 162 9.65 8.54 -11.90
CA ILE A 162 10.96 8.16 -12.42
C ILE A 162 11.25 6.74 -11.96
N CYS A 163 11.63 5.86 -12.89
CA CYS A 163 11.99 4.46 -12.63
C CYS A 163 13.27 4.09 -13.40
N GLY A 164 13.93 3.03 -12.97
CA GLY A 164 15.11 2.46 -13.64
C GLY A 164 14.86 1.03 -14.14
N GLU A 165 15.90 0.39 -14.66
CA GLU A 165 15.82 -0.96 -15.19
C GLU A 165 15.33 -1.97 -14.14
N GLY A 166 15.82 -1.90 -12.90
CA GLY A 166 15.39 -2.81 -11.85
C GLY A 166 13.90 -2.70 -11.52
N ASP A 167 13.31 -1.51 -11.60
CA ASP A 167 11.86 -1.36 -11.49
C ASP A 167 11.13 -2.07 -12.63
N ILE A 168 11.68 -2.03 -13.84
CA ILE A 168 11.07 -2.62 -15.03
C ILE A 168 11.26 -4.15 -15.10
N GLU A 169 12.31 -4.67 -14.47
CA GLU A 169 12.54 -6.12 -14.32
C GLU A 169 11.58 -6.75 -13.32
N GLU A 170 11.15 -6.02 -12.30
CA GLU A 170 10.18 -6.52 -11.32
C GLU A 170 8.83 -6.83 -11.96
N GLY A 171 8.34 -8.06 -11.76
CA GLY A 171 7.09 -8.54 -12.36
C GLY A 171 5.88 -7.66 -12.03
N VAL A 172 5.84 -7.08 -10.83
CA VAL A 172 4.74 -6.21 -10.38
C VAL A 172 4.57 -4.96 -11.26
N SER A 173 5.66 -4.42 -11.81
CA SER A 173 5.59 -3.30 -12.77
C SER A 173 4.85 -3.71 -14.04
N GLY A 174 5.11 -4.92 -14.55
CA GLY A 174 4.38 -5.47 -15.70
C GLY A 174 2.91 -5.70 -15.42
N GLU A 175 2.58 -6.28 -14.26
CA GLU A 175 1.20 -6.50 -13.83
C GLU A 175 0.41 -5.19 -13.77
N ALA A 176 0.93 -4.17 -13.09
CA ALA A 176 0.28 -2.89 -12.92
C ALA A 176 0.22 -2.07 -14.22
N SER A 177 1.31 -2.07 -15.02
CA SER A 177 1.36 -1.34 -16.28
C SER A 177 0.38 -1.91 -17.32
N SER A 178 0.17 -3.23 -17.33
CA SER A 178 -0.86 -3.87 -18.16
C SER A 178 -2.25 -3.36 -17.80
N LEU A 179 -2.58 -3.26 -16.50
CA LEU A 179 -3.85 -2.69 -16.04
C LEU A 179 -3.97 -1.20 -16.41
N ALA A 180 -2.91 -0.40 -16.19
CA ALA A 180 -2.93 1.01 -16.51
C ALA A 180 -3.24 1.30 -17.98
N GLY A 181 -2.70 0.47 -18.89
CA GLY A 181 -3.01 0.55 -20.32
C GLY A 181 -4.46 0.17 -20.62
N ASN A 182 -4.96 -0.92 -20.00
CA ASN A 182 -6.35 -1.36 -20.13
C ASN A 182 -7.32 -0.27 -19.68
N GLU A 183 -7.04 0.36 -18.54
CA GLU A 183 -7.86 1.43 -17.97
C GLU A 183 -7.63 2.80 -18.62
N GLN A 184 -6.73 2.93 -19.59
CA GLN A 184 -6.48 4.16 -20.34
C GLN A 184 -6.17 5.36 -19.41
N LEU A 185 -5.20 5.21 -18.48
CA LEU A 185 -4.89 6.21 -17.44
C LEU A 185 -4.08 7.39 -17.99
N GLY A 186 -4.72 8.33 -18.68
CA GLY A 186 -4.06 9.46 -19.36
C GLY A 186 -3.37 10.47 -18.44
N ASN A 187 -3.56 10.38 -17.12
CA ASN A 187 -2.91 11.23 -16.14
C ASN A 187 -1.59 10.66 -15.57
N LEU A 188 -1.14 9.48 -16.02
CA LEU A 188 0.07 8.78 -15.55
C LEU A 188 1.24 8.95 -16.53
N PHE A 189 2.37 9.47 -16.03
CA PHE A 189 3.61 9.72 -16.80
C PHE A 189 4.78 9.00 -16.15
N VAL A 190 5.38 8.04 -16.83
CA VAL A 190 6.53 7.26 -16.35
C VAL A 190 7.76 7.59 -17.20
N PHE A 191 8.82 8.06 -16.57
CA PHE A 191 10.13 8.31 -17.15
C PHE A 191 11.05 7.16 -16.79
N PHE A 192 11.49 6.45 -17.80
CA PHE A 192 12.38 5.30 -17.65
C PHE A 192 13.83 5.72 -17.90
N ASP A 193 14.66 5.74 -16.85
CA ASP A 193 16.11 5.94 -16.93
C ASP A 193 16.78 4.69 -17.51
N ALA A 194 17.05 4.71 -18.79
CA ALA A 194 17.73 3.64 -19.50
C ALA A 194 19.25 3.90 -19.50
N ASN A 195 19.88 3.72 -18.34
CA ASN A 195 21.33 3.90 -18.22
C ASN A 195 22.12 2.59 -18.39
N HIS A 196 21.44 1.45 -18.49
CA HIS A 196 21.96 0.11 -18.74
C HIS A 196 22.97 -0.42 -17.71
N ILE A 197 22.97 0.12 -16.47
CA ILE A 197 23.88 -0.28 -15.41
C ILE A 197 23.11 -0.61 -14.13
N GLN A 198 23.43 -1.77 -13.56
CA GLN A 198 22.98 -2.22 -12.24
C GLN A 198 24.18 -2.55 -11.35
N ILE A 199 23.94 -3.01 -10.11
CA ILE A 199 25.00 -3.37 -9.15
C ILE A 199 25.93 -4.46 -9.69
N GLU A 200 25.37 -5.46 -10.38
CA GLU A 200 26.14 -6.58 -10.95
C GLU A 200 26.89 -6.21 -12.25
N GLY A 201 26.50 -5.10 -12.90
CA GLY A 201 27.13 -4.72 -14.18
C GLY A 201 26.14 -4.18 -15.20
N GLU A 202 26.41 -4.46 -16.48
CA GLU A 202 25.52 -4.08 -17.57
C GLU A 202 24.23 -4.92 -17.51
N THR A 203 23.08 -4.25 -17.63
CA THR A 203 21.74 -4.89 -17.54
C THR A 203 21.51 -5.94 -18.61
N LYS A 204 22.20 -5.84 -19.74
CA LYS A 204 22.09 -6.78 -20.87
C LYS A 204 22.22 -8.26 -20.47
N ILE A 205 22.91 -8.56 -19.36
CA ILE A 205 23.05 -9.94 -18.88
C ILE A 205 21.73 -10.54 -18.40
N ALA A 206 20.77 -9.68 -17.96
CA ALA A 206 19.49 -10.09 -17.43
C ALA A 206 18.29 -9.47 -18.16
N LEU A 207 18.47 -8.30 -18.78
CA LEU A 207 17.43 -7.54 -19.48
C LEU A 207 17.92 -7.19 -20.91
N ASP A 208 17.51 -7.97 -21.91
CA ASP A 208 17.84 -7.77 -23.33
C ASP A 208 16.55 -7.62 -24.19
N GLU A 209 15.46 -7.23 -23.61
CA GLU A 209 14.19 -7.01 -24.31
C GLU A 209 14.04 -5.55 -24.80
N ASN A 210 13.15 -5.35 -25.76
CA ASN A 210 12.73 -4.01 -26.14
C ASN A 210 11.58 -3.53 -25.22
N VAL A 211 11.94 -2.80 -24.16
CA VAL A 211 10.97 -2.29 -23.17
C VAL A 211 9.91 -1.39 -23.79
N ILE A 212 10.27 -0.58 -24.79
CA ILE A 212 9.32 0.29 -25.51
C ILE A 212 8.24 -0.54 -26.22
N GLU A 213 8.62 -1.63 -26.90
CA GLU A 213 7.63 -2.49 -27.56
C GLU A 213 6.72 -3.21 -26.53
N ARG A 214 7.24 -3.56 -25.36
CA ARG A 214 6.42 -4.10 -24.26
C ARG A 214 5.35 -3.11 -23.81
N TYR A 215 5.71 -1.84 -23.58
CA TYR A 215 4.76 -0.81 -23.17
C TYR A 215 3.77 -0.43 -24.27
N LYS A 216 4.19 -0.44 -25.56
CA LYS A 216 3.25 -0.34 -26.69
C LYS A 216 2.23 -1.46 -26.70
N ALA A 217 2.65 -2.70 -26.40
CA ALA A 217 1.75 -3.85 -26.31
C ALA A 217 0.76 -3.73 -25.14
N TYR A 218 1.11 -3.01 -24.06
CA TYR A 218 0.17 -2.65 -23.00
C TYR A 218 -0.82 -1.53 -23.37
N GLY A 219 -0.68 -0.89 -24.53
CA GLY A 219 -1.54 0.21 -24.97
C GLY A 219 -1.11 1.60 -24.50
N TRP A 220 0.11 1.75 -23.99
CA TRP A 220 0.67 3.03 -23.59
C TRP A 220 1.09 3.91 -24.76
N TYR A 221 1.01 5.23 -24.58
CA TYR A 221 1.78 6.14 -25.39
C TYR A 221 3.26 5.99 -25.04
N THR A 222 4.12 5.84 -26.02
CA THR A 222 5.56 5.69 -25.83
C THR A 222 6.32 6.70 -26.64
N ASP A 223 7.36 7.28 -26.05
CA ASP A 223 8.34 8.12 -26.75
C ASP A 223 9.74 7.80 -26.23
N GLU A 224 10.76 8.18 -27.00
CA GLU A 224 12.16 7.95 -26.66
C GLU A 224 12.92 9.26 -26.78
N PHE A 225 13.79 9.51 -25.83
CA PHE A 225 14.72 10.63 -25.85
C PHE A 225 16.11 10.17 -25.41
N SER A 226 17.15 10.76 -25.96
CA SER A 226 18.52 10.36 -25.64
C SER A 226 19.41 11.57 -25.40
N PHE A 227 20.09 11.57 -24.26
CA PHE A 227 21.20 12.49 -24.01
C PHE A 227 22.49 12.03 -24.74
N ILE A 228 22.55 10.77 -25.18
CA ILE A 228 23.63 10.25 -26.01
C ILE A 228 23.36 10.65 -27.46
N GLN A 229 24.26 11.45 -28.02
CA GLN A 229 24.12 11.94 -29.38
C GLN A 229 24.55 10.87 -30.42
N PRO A 230 24.14 10.99 -31.69
CA PRO A 230 24.51 10.02 -32.73
C PRO A 230 26.01 9.87 -32.97
N ASP A 231 26.82 10.87 -32.60
CA ASP A 231 28.28 10.83 -32.70
C ASP A 231 28.94 10.21 -31.43
N GLY A 232 28.14 9.75 -30.48
CA GLY A 232 28.57 9.18 -29.21
C GLY A 232 28.91 10.22 -28.12
N SER A 233 28.77 11.52 -28.41
CA SER A 233 28.90 12.55 -27.40
C SER A 233 27.68 12.55 -26.47
N TYR A 234 27.80 13.17 -25.31
CA TYR A 234 26.69 13.28 -24.35
C TYR A 234 26.31 14.75 -24.11
N LYS A 235 25.04 15.05 -24.26
CA LYS A 235 24.50 16.41 -24.07
C LYS A 235 23.18 16.32 -23.30
N GLU A 236 23.12 16.96 -22.15
CA GLU A 236 21.89 17.09 -21.35
C GLU A 236 20.97 18.15 -21.94
N ASP A 237 20.28 17.78 -23.00
CA ASP A 237 19.37 18.67 -23.76
C ASP A 237 18.00 18.72 -23.08
N ILE A 238 17.90 19.51 -22.00
CA ILE A 238 16.66 19.71 -21.23
C ILE A 238 15.56 20.42 -22.04
N GLU A 239 15.92 21.22 -23.06
CA GLU A 239 14.96 21.81 -23.97
C GLU A 239 14.34 20.77 -24.89
N GLY A 240 15.15 19.86 -25.43
CA GLY A 240 14.68 18.73 -26.23
C GLY A 240 13.79 17.80 -25.41
N LEU A 241 14.18 17.48 -24.18
CA LEU A 241 13.36 16.68 -23.24
C LEU A 241 12.02 17.36 -22.95
N SER A 242 12.02 18.68 -22.72
CA SER A 242 10.78 19.44 -22.48
C SER A 242 9.80 19.31 -23.64
N LYS A 243 10.26 19.36 -24.88
CA LYS A 243 9.41 19.20 -26.07
C LYS A 243 8.80 17.81 -26.19
N VAL A 244 9.52 16.79 -25.76
CA VAL A 244 8.98 15.41 -25.70
C VAL A 244 7.87 15.33 -24.67
N ILE A 245 8.06 15.93 -23.48
CA ILE A 245 7.05 15.96 -22.42
C ILE A 245 5.82 16.75 -22.87
N GLU A 246 6.00 17.96 -23.43
CA GLU A 246 4.91 18.78 -23.97
C GLU A 246 4.09 18.06 -25.05
N LYS A 247 4.74 17.27 -25.89
CA LYS A 247 4.07 16.42 -26.89
C LYS A 247 3.28 15.29 -26.21
N ALA A 248 3.85 14.64 -25.21
CA ALA A 248 3.19 13.57 -24.47
C ALA A 248 1.92 14.10 -23.75
N GLU A 249 1.97 15.29 -23.16
CA GLU A 249 0.82 15.93 -22.49
C GLU A 249 -0.38 16.19 -23.43
N GLN A 250 -0.21 16.16 -24.74
CA GLN A 250 -1.34 16.29 -25.70
C GLN A 250 -2.11 14.98 -25.88
N VAL A 251 -1.60 13.86 -25.38
CA VAL A 251 -2.27 12.55 -25.42
C VAL A 251 -2.88 12.33 -24.05
N THR A 252 -4.19 12.22 -23.98
CA THR A 252 -4.93 12.18 -22.69
C THR A 252 -5.72 10.89 -22.49
N ASP A 253 -5.73 10.04 -23.52
CA ASP A 253 -6.54 8.81 -23.57
C ASP A 253 -5.77 7.54 -23.14
N ARG A 254 -4.52 7.66 -22.74
CA ARG A 254 -3.68 6.51 -22.31
C ARG A 254 -2.48 6.94 -21.49
N PRO A 255 -1.90 6.05 -20.67
CA PRO A 255 -0.71 6.37 -19.88
C PRO A 255 0.55 6.52 -20.76
N HIS A 256 1.55 7.19 -20.20
CA HIS A 256 2.76 7.62 -20.93
C HIS A 256 4.01 6.93 -20.39
N PHE A 257 4.81 6.38 -21.30
CA PHE A 257 6.10 5.80 -20.99
C PHE A 257 7.18 6.46 -21.86
N ILE A 258 8.01 7.27 -21.23
CA ILE A 258 9.07 8.03 -21.88
C ILE A 258 10.42 7.43 -21.47
N LYS A 259 11.07 6.75 -22.41
CA LYS A 259 12.42 6.25 -22.22
C LYS A 259 13.42 7.38 -22.42
N VAL A 260 14.36 7.53 -21.47
CA VAL A 260 15.45 8.49 -21.57
C VAL A 260 16.79 7.74 -21.46
N ASP A 261 17.55 7.71 -22.54
CA ASP A 261 18.91 7.13 -22.52
C ASP A 261 19.87 8.08 -21.82
N THR A 262 20.46 7.61 -20.72
CA THR A 262 21.43 8.35 -19.90
C THR A 262 22.75 7.58 -19.75
N LEU A 263 23.76 8.21 -19.15
CA LEU A 263 24.97 7.55 -18.69
C LEU A 263 25.11 7.75 -17.19
N ILE A 264 25.04 6.66 -16.43
CA ILE A 264 25.17 6.72 -14.96
C ILE A 264 26.44 7.48 -14.54
N ALA A 265 26.29 8.34 -13.54
CA ALA A 265 27.39 9.16 -12.97
C ALA A 265 28.09 10.13 -13.94
N TRP A 266 27.51 10.44 -15.13
CA TRP A 266 28.13 11.41 -16.06
C TRP A 266 28.13 12.84 -15.47
N PRO A 267 29.25 13.61 -15.54
CA PRO A 267 30.51 13.36 -16.24
C PRO A 267 31.68 12.97 -15.31
N THR A 268 31.50 12.07 -14.37
CA THR A 268 32.54 11.69 -13.37
C THR A 268 33.68 10.91 -14.04
N PRO A 269 34.93 11.41 -14.06
CA PRO A 269 36.05 10.71 -14.68
C PRO A 269 36.30 9.34 -14.04
N GLY A 270 36.37 8.30 -14.87
CA GLY A 270 36.63 6.93 -14.43
C GLY A 270 35.47 6.26 -13.67
N LYS A 271 34.30 6.93 -13.60
CA LYS A 271 33.08 6.42 -12.95
C LYS A 271 31.84 6.53 -13.84
N THR A 272 31.89 7.32 -14.91
CA THR A 272 30.80 7.39 -15.91
C THR A 272 30.60 6.03 -16.56
N ASN A 273 29.37 5.54 -16.61
CA ASN A 273 28.98 4.24 -17.17
C ASN A 273 29.74 3.06 -16.53
N ASP A 274 30.06 3.15 -15.24
CA ASP A 274 30.79 2.15 -14.48
C ASP A 274 29.87 1.61 -13.33
N PRO A 275 29.68 0.29 -13.22
CA PRO A 275 28.82 -0.30 -12.17
C PRO A 275 29.19 0.09 -10.76
N SER A 276 30.49 0.38 -10.47
CA SER A 276 30.92 0.81 -9.14
C SER A 276 30.34 2.17 -8.73
N SER A 277 29.80 2.95 -9.67
CA SER A 277 29.12 4.22 -9.37
C SER A 277 27.65 4.04 -8.92
N HIS A 278 27.08 2.85 -9.14
CA HIS A 278 25.69 2.58 -8.80
C HIS A 278 25.43 2.61 -7.29
N GLY A 279 26.13 1.78 -6.51
CA GLY A 279 25.79 1.51 -5.11
C GLY A 279 26.91 1.81 -4.10
N SER A 280 27.93 2.57 -4.46
CA SER A 280 29.06 2.88 -3.60
C SER A 280 29.48 4.36 -3.68
N ALA A 281 30.02 4.90 -2.60
CA ALA A 281 30.64 6.22 -2.62
C ALA A 281 31.73 6.27 -3.71
N LEU A 282 31.79 7.36 -4.46
CA LEU A 282 32.68 7.49 -5.62
C LEU A 282 34.18 7.55 -5.25
N GLY A 283 34.49 8.03 -4.03
CA GLY A 283 35.82 8.37 -3.56
C GLY A 283 36.18 9.84 -3.79
N ASP A 284 36.99 10.41 -2.92
CA ASP A 284 37.32 11.85 -2.91
C ASP A 284 37.91 12.33 -4.24
N GLU A 285 38.77 11.54 -4.87
CA GLU A 285 39.36 11.86 -6.16
C GLU A 285 38.31 11.92 -7.29
N ALA A 286 37.38 10.99 -7.32
CA ALA A 286 36.31 10.97 -8.32
C ALA A 286 35.33 12.12 -8.12
N VAL A 287 34.96 12.44 -6.86
CA VAL A 287 34.10 13.60 -6.55
C VAL A 287 34.78 14.91 -6.95
N ALA A 288 36.07 15.08 -6.66
CA ALA A 288 36.84 16.24 -7.11
C ALA A 288 36.92 16.30 -8.65
N GLY A 289 37.08 15.15 -9.30
CA GLY A 289 37.06 15.01 -10.75
C GLY A 289 35.73 15.41 -11.37
N LEU A 290 34.61 14.98 -10.77
CA LEU A 290 33.25 15.38 -11.17
C LEU A 290 33.10 16.91 -11.10
N LYS A 291 33.43 17.52 -9.98
CA LYS A 291 33.34 18.98 -9.81
C LYS A 291 34.14 19.73 -10.85
N LYS A 292 35.38 19.29 -11.08
CA LYS A 292 36.24 19.87 -12.13
C LYS A 292 35.61 19.74 -13.53
N ALA A 293 35.01 18.58 -13.86
CA ALA A 293 34.33 18.37 -15.14
C ALA A 293 33.08 19.25 -15.29
N LEU A 294 32.40 19.56 -14.18
CA LEU A 294 31.27 20.48 -14.13
C LEU A 294 31.66 21.97 -14.10
N GLY A 295 32.96 22.28 -14.02
CA GLY A 295 33.46 23.65 -13.89
C GLY A 295 33.32 24.25 -12.50
N LEU A 296 33.18 23.41 -11.47
CA LEU A 296 33.07 23.79 -10.06
C LEU A 296 34.44 23.67 -9.34
N ASP A 297 34.57 24.27 -8.17
CA ASP A 297 35.79 24.19 -7.35
C ASP A 297 35.93 22.76 -6.75
N PRO A 298 36.92 21.97 -7.18
CA PRO A 298 37.11 20.59 -6.71
C PRO A 298 37.48 20.47 -5.23
N THR A 299 37.88 21.58 -4.59
CA THR A 299 38.32 21.59 -3.18
C THR A 299 37.18 21.89 -2.20
N LYS A 300 36.04 22.39 -2.69
CA LYS A 300 34.90 22.73 -1.85
C LYS A 300 33.89 21.58 -1.81
N THR A 301 33.30 21.37 -0.66
CA THR A 301 32.19 20.43 -0.46
C THR A 301 30.93 21.18 -0.10
N PHE A 302 29.77 20.69 -0.58
CA PHE A 302 28.46 21.32 -0.37
C PHE A 302 28.45 22.80 -0.76
N GLU A 303 29.14 23.16 -1.85
CA GLU A 303 29.11 24.51 -2.38
C GLU A 303 27.74 24.79 -3.02
N VAL A 304 27.13 25.90 -2.57
CA VAL A 304 25.84 26.36 -3.09
C VAL A 304 26.08 27.57 -3.99
N ASP A 305 25.55 27.49 -5.20
CA ASP A 305 25.41 28.62 -6.09
C ASP A 305 24.12 29.38 -5.72
N GLU A 306 24.27 30.42 -4.93
CA GLU A 306 23.13 31.17 -4.37
C GLU A 306 22.23 31.80 -5.45
N GLU A 307 22.82 32.22 -6.60
CA GLU A 307 22.05 32.79 -7.70
C GLU A 307 21.22 31.72 -8.42
N ALA A 308 21.82 30.56 -8.68
CA ALA A 308 21.12 29.42 -9.29
C ALA A 308 20.07 28.84 -8.33
N LEU A 309 20.36 28.77 -7.03
CA LEU A 309 19.38 28.34 -6.02
C LEU A 309 18.20 29.32 -5.91
N ALA A 310 18.47 30.61 -5.90
CA ALA A 310 17.43 31.63 -5.87
C ALA A 310 16.56 31.60 -7.15
N HIS A 311 17.17 31.26 -8.29
CA HIS A 311 16.45 31.05 -9.55
C HIS A 311 15.55 29.82 -9.46
N ALA A 312 16.05 28.68 -9.02
CA ALA A 312 15.28 27.43 -8.88
C ALA A 312 14.09 27.61 -7.89
N ARG A 313 14.29 28.36 -6.80
CA ARG A 313 13.23 28.65 -5.81
C ARG A 313 12.07 29.49 -6.33
N LYS A 314 12.19 30.13 -7.50
CA LYS A 314 11.06 30.82 -8.12
C LYS A 314 9.92 29.88 -8.53
N VAL A 315 10.17 28.57 -8.56
CA VAL A 315 9.11 27.59 -8.74
C VAL A 315 8.01 27.70 -7.68
N ALA A 316 8.34 28.17 -6.47
CA ALA A 316 7.36 28.41 -5.42
C ALA A 316 6.37 29.55 -5.77
N GLU A 317 6.80 30.56 -6.56
CA GLU A 317 5.91 31.61 -7.05
C GLU A 317 4.89 31.04 -8.05
N ARG A 318 5.35 30.19 -8.98
CA ARG A 318 4.48 29.45 -9.90
C ARG A 318 3.51 28.52 -9.16
N GLY A 319 4.00 27.83 -8.14
CA GLY A 319 3.18 26.97 -7.30
C GLY A 319 2.07 27.72 -6.57
N LEU A 320 2.42 28.86 -5.97
CA LEU A 320 1.45 29.72 -5.29
C LEU A 320 0.39 30.28 -6.24
N GLU A 321 0.76 30.64 -7.48
CA GLU A 321 -0.19 31.07 -8.49
C GLU A 321 -1.15 29.93 -8.89
N ALA A 322 -0.62 28.74 -9.16
CA ALA A 322 -1.43 27.57 -9.48
C ALA A 322 -2.36 27.16 -8.32
N HIS A 323 -1.91 27.31 -7.07
CA HIS A 323 -2.71 27.04 -5.88
C HIS A 323 -3.89 28.02 -5.77
N LYS A 324 -3.66 29.31 -5.98
CA LYS A 324 -4.73 30.32 -6.00
C LYS A 324 -5.75 30.10 -7.12
N GLU A 325 -5.28 29.73 -8.32
CA GLU A 325 -6.17 29.38 -9.42
C GLU A 325 -7.03 28.17 -9.09
N TRP A 326 -6.45 27.19 -8.39
CA TRP A 326 -7.16 26.01 -7.91
C TRP A 326 -8.19 26.37 -6.83
N ASP A 327 -7.82 27.20 -5.84
CA ASP A 327 -8.74 27.67 -4.79
C ASP A 327 -9.97 28.35 -5.42
N ASP A 328 -9.75 29.24 -6.40
CA ASP A 328 -10.82 29.93 -7.12
C ASP A 328 -11.72 28.94 -7.91
N ALA A 329 -11.13 27.91 -8.49
CA ALA A 329 -11.86 26.87 -9.23
C ALA A 329 -12.66 25.96 -8.29
N PHE A 330 -12.05 25.57 -7.17
CA PHE A 330 -12.67 24.74 -6.14
C PHE A 330 -13.85 25.46 -5.47
N GLU A 331 -13.70 26.75 -5.11
CA GLU A 331 -14.78 27.57 -4.53
C GLU A 331 -15.98 27.65 -5.49
N LYS A 332 -15.73 27.94 -6.77
CA LYS A 332 -16.79 27.98 -7.80
C LYS A 332 -17.49 26.63 -7.97
N TRP A 333 -16.71 25.54 -7.97
CA TRP A 333 -17.25 24.18 -8.05
C TRP A 333 -18.10 23.86 -6.81
N ALA A 334 -17.60 24.19 -5.61
CA ALA A 334 -18.31 23.95 -4.34
C ALA A 334 -19.62 24.72 -4.25
N ASP A 335 -19.63 25.98 -4.66
CA ASP A 335 -20.84 26.81 -4.71
C ASP A 335 -21.89 26.25 -5.70
N ALA A 336 -21.44 25.71 -6.82
CA ALA A 336 -22.31 25.10 -7.82
C ALA A 336 -22.80 23.68 -7.43
N ASN A 337 -22.09 22.99 -6.54
CA ASN A 337 -22.34 21.57 -6.17
C ASN A 337 -22.33 21.38 -4.64
N PRO A 338 -23.22 22.02 -3.86
CA PRO A 338 -23.15 22.02 -2.39
C PRO A 338 -23.23 20.62 -1.77
N ASP A 339 -24.02 19.71 -2.33
CA ASP A 339 -24.12 18.34 -1.83
C ASP A 339 -22.82 17.55 -2.05
N LYS A 340 -22.17 17.73 -3.21
CA LYS A 340 -20.88 17.11 -3.50
C LYS A 340 -19.74 17.73 -2.70
N ALA A 341 -19.80 19.05 -2.44
CA ALA A 341 -18.87 19.72 -1.54
C ALA A 341 -18.99 19.23 -0.11
N ALA A 342 -20.21 18.98 0.37
CA ALA A 342 -20.44 18.36 1.68
C ALA A 342 -19.87 16.93 1.72
N LEU A 343 -20.08 16.13 0.66
CA LEU A 343 -19.50 14.79 0.51
C LEU A 343 -17.95 14.85 0.54
N TYR A 344 -17.34 15.73 -0.25
CA TYR A 344 -15.90 15.93 -0.28
C TYR A 344 -15.34 16.24 1.12
N ASN A 345 -15.96 17.20 1.82
CA ASN A 345 -15.51 17.58 3.16
C ASN A 345 -15.64 16.41 4.15
N ARG A 346 -16.72 15.63 4.11
CA ARG A 346 -16.90 14.45 4.94
C ARG A 346 -15.78 13.42 4.70
N ILE A 347 -15.52 13.10 3.43
CA ILE A 347 -14.50 12.12 3.03
C ILE A 347 -13.11 12.60 3.46
N LYS A 348 -12.79 13.86 3.14
CA LYS A 348 -11.49 14.47 3.47
C LYS A 348 -11.20 14.49 4.97
N ASN A 349 -12.23 14.71 5.78
CA ASN A 349 -12.11 14.67 7.25
C ASN A 349 -12.09 13.24 7.81
N GLY A 350 -12.24 12.22 6.97
CA GLY A 350 -12.32 10.83 7.41
C GLY A 350 -13.59 10.51 8.20
N GLU A 351 -14.65 11.32 8.05
CA GLU A 351 -15.91 11.18 8.78
C GLU A 351 -16.80 10.10 8.14
N LEU A 352 -17.49 9.34 8.97
CA LEU A 352 -18.49 8.38 8.53
C LEU A 352 -19.85 9.06 8.29
N PRO A 353 -20.70 8.54 7.37
CA PRO A 353 -22.07 9.04 7.24
C PRO A 353 -22.88 8.77 8.52
N GLU A 354 -23.87 9.64 8.80
CA GLU A 354 -24.72 9.52 10.00
C GLU A 354 -25.47 8.19 10.08
N GLU A 355 -25.78 7.59 8.92
CA GLU A 355 -26.49 6.32 8.82
C GLU A 355 -25.60 5.08 9.00
N PHE A 356 -24.27 5.25 9.18
CA PHE A 356 -23.31 4.14 9.18
C PHE A 356 -23.64 3.09 10.24
N ASP A 357 -23.79 3.50 11.50
CA ASP A 357 -24.15 2.57 12.59
C ASP A 357 -25.49 1.89 12.37
N LYS A 358 -26.48 2.67 11.91
CA LYS A 358 -27.80 2.14 11.60
C LYS A 358 -27.76 1.08 10.50
N ALA A 359 -26.93 1.27 9.48
CA ALA A 359 -26.83 0.31 8.37
C ALA A 359 -26.29 -1.05 8.86
N ILE A 360 -25.35 -1.04 9.78
CA ILE A 360 -24.83 -2.27 10.40
C ILE A 360 -25.84 -2.86 11.39
N ASP A 361 -26.44 -2.03 12.26
CA ASP A 361 -27.49 -2.51 13.20
C ASP A 361 -28.70 -3.14 12.47
N ASP A 362 -29.14 -2.54 11.35
CA ASP A 362 -30.19 -3.10 10.50
C ASP A 362 -29.81 -4.45 9.87
N LEU A 363 -28.54 -4.60 9.48
CA LEU A 363 -28.00 -5.87 8.98
C LEU A 363 -27.99 -6.93 10.07
N GLU A 364 -27.47 -6.59 11.24
CA GLU A 364 -27.39 -7.47 12.42
C GLU A 364 -28.75 -7.93 12.92
N ALA A 365 -29.77 -7.08 12.84
CA ALA A 365 -31.14 -7.45 13.18
C ALA A 365 -31.71 -8.60 12.32
N GLY A 366 -31.08 -8.90 11.19
CA GLY A 366 -31.41 -10.03 10.32
C GLY A 366 -30.64 -11.31 10.61
N PHE A 367 -29.67 -11.30 11.53
CA PHE A 367 -28.89 -12.49 11.86
C PHE A 367 -29.68 -13.46 12.74
N GLU A 368 -29.58 -14.75 12.47
CA GLU A 368 -30.30 -15.79 13.20
C GLU A 368 -29.34 -16.72 13.93
N ALA A 369 -29.39 -16.71 15.27
CA ALA A 369 -28.59 -17.63 16.07
C ALA A 369 -28.87 -19.10 15.70
N GLY A 370 -27.80 -19.89 15.53
CA GLY A 370 -27.88 -21.28 15.08
C GLY A 370 -27.92 -21.46 13.55
N SER A 371 -28.02 -20.39 12.77
CA SER A 371 -27.80 -20.44 11.33
C SER A 371 -26.34 -20.83 11.01
N LYS A 372 -26.07 -21.17 9.75
CA LYS A 372 -24.69 -21.43 9.29
C LYS A 372 -24.34 -20.50 8.14
N VAL A 373 -23.50 -19.51 8.43
CA VAL A 373 -23.05 -18.51 7.46
C VAL A 373 -21.54 -18.51 7.37
N ALA A 374 -20.98 -18.49 6.16
CA ALA A 374 -19.53 -18.28 5.98
C ALA A 374 -19.17 -16.83 6.27
N THR A 375 -18.10 -16.56 6.99
CA THR A 375 -17.72 -15.17 7.34
C THR A 375 -17.40 -14.32 6.11
N ARG A 376 -16.92 -14.92 4.99
CA ARG A 376 -16.80 -14.20 3.71
C ARG A 376 -18.16 -13.71 3.16
N LYS A 377 -19.26 -14.44 3.41
CA LYS A 377 -20.61 -13.99 3.01
C LYS A 377 -21.12 -12.88 3.92
N ALA A 378 -20.83 -12.99 5.23
CA ALA A 378 -21.11 -11.91 6.18
C ALA A 378 -20.34 -10.63 5.80
N SER A 379 -19.07 -10.74 5.46
CA SER A 379 -18.26 -9.63 4.92
C SER A 379 -18.89 -8.99 3.68
N GLY A 380 -19.30 -9.78 2.70
CA GLY A 380 -19.99 -9.27 1.52
C GLY A 380 -21.35 -8.63 1.84
N ALA A 381 -22.04 -9.12 2.87
CA ALA A 381 -23.28 -8.50 3.34
C ALA A 381 -23.02 -7.12 3.97
N VAL A 382 -21.97 -6.99 4.80
CA VAL A 382 -21.57 -5.70 5.37
C VAL A 382 -21.17 -4.70 4.28
N ILE A 383 -20.29 -5.09 3.35
CA ILE A 383 -19.89 -4.23 2.22
C ILE A 383 -21.15 -3.71 1.49
N ASN A 384 -22.10 -4.57 1.21
CA ASN A 384 -23.32 -4.19 0.49
C ASN A 384 -24.35 -3.44 1.34
N ALA A 385 -24.26 -3.49 2.68
CA ALA A 385 -25.07 -2.67 3.57
C ALA A 385 -24.54 -1.22 3.64
N ILE A 386 -23.23 -1.05 3.72
CA ILE A 386 -22.60 0.28 3.83
C ILE A 386 -22.34 0.95 2.48
N ALA A 387 -22.14 0.20 1.40
CA ALA A 387 -21.85 0.76 0.08
C ALA A 387 -22.85 1.82 -0.41
N PRO A 388 -24.17 1.71 -0.18
CA PRO A 388 -25.12 2.74 -0.62
C PRO A 388 -24.91 4.10 0.04
N ILE A 389 -24.37 4.13 1.25
CA ILE A 389 -24.17 5.36 2.04
C ILE A 389 -22.72 5.86 2.04
N MET A 390 -21.78 5.04 1.59
CA MET A 390 -20.34 5.33 1.49
C MET A 390 -19.87 5.24 0.04
N PRO A 391 -20.18 6.22 -0.82
CA PRO A 391 -19.78 6.17 -2.22
C PRO A 391 -18.26 6.17 -2.42
N GLU A 392 -17.49 6.61 -1.44
CA GLU A 392 -16.03 6.54 -1.41
C GLU A 392 -15.47 5.12 -1.19
N LEU A 393 -16.30 4.16 -0.77
CA LEU A 393 -15.91 2.75 -0.61
C LEU A 393 -15.99 2.04 -1.96
N TRP A 394 -14.89 1.51 -2.45
CA TRP A 394 -14.79 0.81 -3.72
C TRP A 394 -13.69 -0.25 -3.70
N GLY A 395 -13.71 -1.19 -4.63
CA GLY A 395 -12.71 -2.25 -4.60
C GLY A 395 -13.09 -3.45 -5.45
N GLY A 396 -12.38 -4.54 -5.22
CA GLY A 396 -12.57 -5.79 -5.96
C GLY A 396 -11.59 -6.87 -5.57
N SER A 397 -11.38 -7.82 -6.44
CA SER A 397 -10.51 -8.98 -6.18
C SER A 397 -9.59 -9.29 -7.35
N ALA A 398 -8.56 -10.11 -7.06
CA ALA A 398 -7.71 -10.72 -8.07
C ALA A 398 -8.43 -11.90 -8.73
N ASP A 399 -9.40 -11.59 -9.62
CA ASP A 399 -10.24 -12.55 -10.36
C ASP A 399 -11.13 -13.46 -9.48
N LEU A 400 -11.34 -13.11 -8.22
CA LEU A 400 -12.04 -13.94 -7.23
C LEU A 400 -13.27 -13.25 -6.61
N GLY A 401 -13.81 -12.20 -7.24
CA GLY A 401 -14.87 -11.35 -6.66
C GLY A 401 -16.09 -12.11 -6.16
N GLY A 402 -16.58 -13.07 -6.93
CA GLY A 402 -17.70 -13.93 -6.52
C GLY A 402 -17.34 -14.87 -5.37
N SER A 403 -16.13 -15.42 -5.36
CA SER A 403 -15.67 -16.32 -4.31
C SER A 403 -15.35 -15.59 -3.00
N ASN A 404 -14.78 -14.39 -3.08
CA ASN A 404 -14.47 -13.56 -1.91
C ASN A 404 -15.68 -12.77 -1.39
N ASN A 405 -16.77 -12.69 -2.17
CA ASN A 405 -17.92 -11.83 -1.93
C ASN A 405 -17.56 -10.33 -1.85
N THR A 406 -16.69 -9.88 -2.76
CA THR A 406 -16.21 -8.50 -2.84
C THR A 406 -16.93 -7.68 -3.91
N ASN A 407 -17.96 -8.22 -4.54
CA ASN A 407 -18.74 -7.50 -5.53
C ASN A 407 -19.74 -6.54 -4.87
N ILE A 408 -19.70 -5.29 -5.27
CA ILE A 408 -20.67 -4.26 -4.88
C ILE A 408 -21.86 -4.34 -5.79
N LYS A 409 -23.04 -4.66 -5.26
CA LYS A 409 -24.29 -4.84 -6.04
C LYS A 409 -24.67 -3.57 -6.79
N GLY A 410 -24.89 -3.70 -8.10
CA GLY A 410 -25.29 -2.58 -8.95
C GLY A 410 -24.19 -1.57 -9.26
N ALA A 411 -22.94 -1.83 -8.85
CA ALA A 411 -21.81 -0.99 -9.21
C ALA A 411 -21.37 -1.27 -10.65
N ALA A 412 -21.10 -0.21 -11.42
CA ALA A 412 -20.40 -0.30 -12.69
C ALA A 412 -18.95 -0.75 -12.47
N SER A 413 -18.39 -1.50 -13.41
CA SER A 413 -16.96 -1.83 -13.46
C SER A 413 -16.14 -0.57 -13.76
N PHE A 414 -15.01 -0.43 -13.07
CA PHE A 414 -14.02 0.60 -13.38
C PHE A 414 -13.24 0.14 -14.61
N ALA A 415 -13.72 0.52 -15.78
CA ALA A 415 -13.15 0.16 -17.06
C ALA A 415 -13.72 1.07 -18.16
N PRO A 416 -13.04 1.20 -19.31
CA PRO A 416 -13.60 1.83 -20.49
C PRO A 416 -14.97 1.21 -20.87
N ALA A 417 -15.89 2.03 -21.38
CA ALA A 417 -17.24 1.56 -21.72
C ALA A 417 -17.25 0.48 -22.79
N GLU A 418 -16.28 0.50 -23.70
CA GLU A 418 -16.09 -0.51 -24.75
C GLU A 418 -15.67 -1.89 -24.24
N ASP A 419 -15.18 -1.98 -23.01
CA ASP A 419 -14.75 -3.25 -22.38
C ASP A 419 -15.91 -4.00 -21.71
N ALA A 420 -17.13 -3.50 -21.84
CA ALA A 420 -18.33 -4.16 -21.32
C ALA A 420 -18.47 -5.61 -21.82
N THR A 421 -18.77 -6.53 -20.91
CA THR A 421 -18.94 -7.96 -21.20
C THR A 421 -20.37 -8.41 -20.83
N THR A 422 -20.71 -9.65 -21.20
CA THR A 422 -22.01 -10.23 -20.80
C THR A 422 -22.14 -10.34 -19.27
N GLN A 423 -21.05 -10.60 -18.55
CA GLN A 423 -21.04 -10.72 -17.10
C GLN A 423 -20.97 -9.35 -16.41
N TRP A 424 -20.33 -8.39 -17.04
CA TRP A 424 -20.12 -7.03 -16.57
C TRP A 424 -20.58 -6.04 -17.65
N PRO A 425 -21.92 -5.87 -17.82
CA PRO A 425 -22.47 -5.06 -18.91
C PRO A 425 -22.30 -3.54 -18.67
N ASP A 426 -22.13 -3.14 -17.42
CA ASP A 426 -22.01 -1.75 -17.01
C ASP A 426 -20.55 -1.43 -16.70
N CYS A 427 -19.85 -0.80 -17.66
CA CYS A 427 -18.50 -0.30 -17.51
C CYS A 427 -18.48 1.23 -17.60
N SER A 428 -17.65 1.84 -16.76
CA SER A 428 -17.42 3.28 -16.73
C SER A 428 -16.00 3.55 -16.26
N PRO A 429 -15.31 4.53 -16.84
CA PRO A 429 -13.99 4.96 -16.33
C PRO A 429 -14.04 5.48 -14.87
N TYR A 430 -15.26 5.72 -14.36
CA TYR A 430 -15.57 6.12 -12.99
C TYR A 430 -16.30 5.00 -12.22
N GLY A 431 -16.22 3.77 -12.68
CA GLY A 431 -16.83 2.62 -12.06
C GLY A 431 -16.28 2.34 -10.66
N ARG A 432 -17.04 1.62 -9.86
CA ARG A 432 -16.80 1.37 -8.45
C ARG A 432 -16.29 -0.04 -8.16
N GLN A 433 -16.54 -0.96 -9.10
CA GLN A 433 -16.07 -2.34 -9.01
C GLN A 433 -14.73 -2.47 -9.72
N LEU A 434 -13.68 -2.82 -8.98
CA LEU A 434 -12.34 -3.05 -9.52
C LEU A 434 -12.13 -4.50 -9.97
N HIS A 435 -11.42 -4.67 -11.08
CA HIS A 435 -11.02 -5.96 -11.62
C HIS A 435 -9.51 -6.01 -11.80
N PHE A 436 -8.80 -6.62 -10.86
CA PHE A 436 -7.33 -6.67 -10.93
C PHE A 436 -6.81 -7.81 -11.82
N GLY A 437 -7.68 -8.78 -12.18
CA GLY A 437 -7.24 -10.04 -12.77
C GLY A 437 -6.38 -10.83 -11.78
N VAL A 438 -5.71 -11.88 -12.25
CA VAL A 438 -4.82 -12.70 -11.39
C VAL A 438 -3.49 -11.96 -11.19
N ARG A 439 -3.50 -10.92 -10.35
CA ARG A 439 -2.38 -9.98 -10.10
C ARG A 439 -2.41 -9.48 -8.65
N GLU A 440 -2.20 -10.36 -7.69
CA GLU A 440 -2.31 -10.02 -6.26
C GLU A 440 -1.30 -8.95 -5.84
N PHE A 441 -0.06 -9.02 -6.36
CA PHE A 441 0.97 -8.06 -5.98
C PHE A 441 0.63 -6.65 -6.51
N ALA A 442 0.27 -6.52 -7.78
CA ALA A 442 -0.18 -5.23 -8.31
C ALA A 442 -1.43 -4.73 -7.60
N MET A 443 -2.40 -5.60 -7.29
CA MET A 443 -3.59 -5.26 -6.52
C MET A 443 -3.23 -4.59 -5.18
N GLY A 444 -2.30 -5.18 -4.42
CA GLY A 444 -1.83 -4.59 -3.17
C GLY A 444 -1.14 -3.24 -3.35
N CYS A 445 -0.28 -3.11 -4.36
CA CYS A 445 0.38 -1.84 -4.68
C CYS A 445 -0.61 -0.77 -5.16
N ILE A 446 -1.56 -1.14 -6.02
CA ILE A 446 -2.59 -0.22 -6.53
C ILE A 446 -3.46 0.30 -5.38
N THR A 447 -3.92 -0.57 -4.46
CA THR A 447 -4.71 -0.11 -3.31
C THR A 447 -3.91 0.77 -2.35
N ASN A 448 -2.60 0.53 -2.19
CA ASN A 448 -1.72 1.46 -1.49
C ASN A 448 -1.68 2.83 -2.18
N GLY A 449 -1.51 2.83 -3.50
CA GLY A 449 -1.49 4.07 -4.29
C GLY A 449 -2.81 4.84 -4.27
N ILE A 450 -3.96 4.17 -4.28
CA ILE A 450 -5.28 4.80 -4.14
C ILE A 450 -5.37 5.55 -2.81
N LEU A 451 -4.98 4.91 -1.71
CA LEU A 451 -5.02 5.50 -0.36
C LEU A 451 -4.09 6.71 -0.21
N LEU A 452 -2.94 6.70 -0.88
CA LEU A 452 -1.98 7.79 -0.84
C LEU A 452 -2.34 8.93 -1.79
N GLY A 453 -3.05 8.63 -2.88
CA GLY A 453 -3.35 9.56 -3.97
C GLY A 453 -4.73 10.20 -3.92
N SER A 454 -5.66 9.66 -3.13
CA SER A 454 -7.04 10.16 -2.99
C SER A 454 -7.56 10.00 -1.56
N ASP A 455 -8.66 10.64 -1.27
CA ASP A 455 -9.35 10.51 0.03
C ASP A 455 -10.39 9.36 0.01
N THR A 456 -10.39 8.48 -1.03
CA THR A 456 -11.31 7.36 -1.16
C THR A 456 -10.84 6.13 -0.37
N ARG A 457 -11.74 5.18 -0.13
CA ARG A 457 -11.51 3.99 0.71
C ARG A 457 -11.53 2.71 -0.11
N PRO A 458 -10.38 2.23 -0.60
CA PRO A 458 -10.32 0.99 -1.36
C PRO A 458 -10.35 -0.24 -0.44
N PHE A 459 -10.80 -1.36 -1.01
CA PHE A 459 -10.55 -2.70 -0.47
C PHE A 459 -10.08 -3.64 -1.57
N SER A 460 -9.37 -4.70 -1.18
CA SER A 460 -8.89 -5.72 -2.13
C SER A 460 -9.03 -7.13 -1.58
N GLY A 461 -9.38 -8.08 -2.43
CA GLY A 461 -9.68 -9.44 -2.04
C GLY A 461 -8.91 -10.49 -2.82
N THR A 462 -8.52 -11.56 -2.11
CA THR A 462 -7.98 -12.80 -2.69
C THR A 462 -8.22 -13.96 -1.72
N PHE A 463 -7.83 -15.19 -2.09
CA PHE A 463 -7.73 -16.27 -1.12
C PHE A 463 -6.53 -16.05 -0.19
N PHE A 464 -6.68 -16.45 1.05
CA PHE A 464 -5.67 -16.16 2.07
C PHE A 464 -4.28 -16.72 1.72
N GLN A 465 -4.20 -17.91 1.16
CA GLN A 465 -2.92 -18.46 0.72
C GLN A 465 -2.25 -17.58 -0.36
N PHE A 466 -3.06 -16.97 -1.26
CA PHE A 466 -2.51 -16.11 -2.32
C PHE A 466 -2.13 -14.71 -1.83
N ALA A 467 -2.43 -14.37 -0.57
CA ALA A 467 -1.89 -13.17 0.07
C ALA A 467 -0.35 -13.16 0.10
N ASP A 468 0.31 -14.32 0.02
CA ASP A 468 1.76 -14.42 -0.11
C ASP A 468 2.30 -13.72 -1.36
N TYR A 469 1.56 -13.73 -2.48
CA TYR A 469 1.96 -13.00 -3.69
C TYR A 469 1.99 -11.48 -3.47
N MET A 470 1.14 -10.93 -2.60
CA MET A 470 1.07 -9.50 -2.30
C MET A 470 1.80 -9.09 -1.01
N ARG A 471 2.48 -10.01 -0.35
CA ARG A 471 3.09 -9.80 0.97
C ARG A 471 3.98 -8.56 1.06
N ALA A 472 4.76 -8.28 0.01
CA ALA A 472 5.64 -7.10 -0.03
C ALA A 472 4.84 -5.78 -0.04
N ALA A 473 3.70 -5.73 -0.75
CA ALA A 473 2.81 -4.58 -0.75
C ALA A 473 2.11 -4.39 0.60
N VAL A 474 1.67 -5.48 1.23
CA VAL A 474 1.08 -5.47 2.58
C VAL A 474 2.08 -4.95 3.61
N ARG A 475 3.34 -5.42 3.55
CA ARG A 475 4.40 -4.93 4.44
C ARG A 475 4.66 -3.44 4.23
N LEU A 476 4.59 -2.97 2.98
CA LEU A 476 4.83 -1.55 2.67
C LEU A 476 3.67 -0.67 3.17
N SER A 477 2.40 -1.14 3.08
CA SER A 477 1.27 -0.40 3.66
C SER A 477 1.38 -0.30 5.20
N ALA A 478 1.86 -1.36 5.85
CA ALA A 478 2.12 -1.35 7.29
C ALA A 478 3.23 -0.36 7.67
N LEU A 479 4.33 -0.35 6.90
CA LEU A 479 5.44 0.59 7.11
C LEU A 479 5.02 2.06 6.92
N MET A 480 4.12 2.33 5.96
CA MET A 480 3.58 3.67 5.72
C MET A 480 2.40 4.03 6.64
N GLU A 481 1.94 3.10 7.45
CA GLU A 481 0.78 3.29 8.34
C GLU A 481 -0.46 3.80 7.57
N ILE A 482 -0.83 3.12 6.48
CA ILE A 482 -2.01 3.47 5.67
C ILE A 482 -3.14 2.44 5.83
N PRO A 483 -4.42 2.85 5.98
CA PRO A 483 -5.54 1.98 6.36
C PRO A 483 -6.08 1.14 5.22
N ASN A 484 -5.24 0.29 4.63
CA ASN A 484 -5.66 -0.61 3.56
C ASN A 484 -6.52 -1.76 4.12
N LEU A 485 -7.64 -2.06 3.46
CA LEU A 485 -8.53 -3.14 3.82
C LEU A 485 -8.33 -4.34 2.90
N TYR A 486 -7.73 -5.39 3.46
CA TYR A 486 -7.54 -6.66 2.79
C TYR A 486 -8.63 -7.64 3.18
N ILE A 487 -9.23 -8.32 2.21
CA ILE A 487 -10.31 -9.30 2.41
C ILE A 487 -9.79 -10.65 1.91
N TRP A 488 -9.30 -11.47 2.85
CA TRP A 488 -8.71 -12.75 2.53
C TRP A 488 -9.62 -13.89 2.95
N SER A 489 -10.27 -14.52 1.98
CA SER A 489 -11.15 -15.66 2.23
C SER A 489 -10.42 -17.00 2.10
N HIS A 490 -11.10 -18.12 2.41
CA HIS A 490 -10.53 -19.45 2.36
C HIS A 490 -9.38 -19.62 3.37
N ASP A 491 -9.70 -19.35 4.63
CA ASP A 491 -8.79 -19.10 5.75
C ASP A 491 -8.07 -20.33 6.32
N SER A 492 -8.44 -21.56 5.93
CA SER A 492 -7.93 -22.77 6.56
C SER A 492 -8.06 -24.01 5.69
N VAL A 493 -7.62 -25.16 6.21
CA VAL A 493 -7.77 -26.49 5.60
C VAL A 493 -9.22 -26.91 5.38
N ALA A 494 -10.18 -26.23 6.02
CA ALA A 494 -11.61 -26.40 5.78
C ALA A 494 -12.08 -25.91 4.38
N LEU A 495 -11.19 -25.32 3.60
CA LEU A 495 -11.33 -25.12 2.16
C LEU A 495 -11.66 -26.42 1.42
N GLY A 496 -11.00 -27.53 1.78
CA GLY A 496 -11.41 -28.88 1.36
C GLY A 496 -10.83 -29.34 0.04
N GLU A 497 -11.71 -29.57 -0.92
CA GLU A 497 -11.45 -30.36 -2.13
C GLU A 497 -10.39 -29.76 -3.08
N ASP A 498 -10.10 -28.49 -2.99
CA ASP A 498 -9.01 -27.87 -3.78
C ASP A 498 -7.61 -28.39 -3.37
N GLY A 499 -7.52 -29.02 -2.19
CA GLY A 499 -6.32 -29.68 -1.70
C GLY A 499 -5.29 -28.77 -1.06
N PRO A 500 -4.08 -29.28 -0.76
CA PRO A 500 -3.08 -28.58 0.04
C PRO A 500 -2.55 -27.27 -0.55
N THR A 501 -2.53 -27.13 -1.87
CA THR A 501 -1.91 -25.97 -2.55
C THR A 501 -2.55 -24.64 -2.14
N PRO A 502 -3.89 -24.47 -2.10
CA PRO A 502 -4.51 -23.22 -1.64
C PRO A 502 -4.87 -23.22 -0.14
N GLN A 503 -4.51 -24.26 0.62
CA GLN A 503 -4.79 -24.34 2.06
C GLN A 503 -3.70 -23.61 2.87
N PRO A 504 -4.02 -22.48 3.54
CA PRO A 504 -3.05 -21.76 4.36
C PRO A 504 -2.76 -22.54 5.67
N ILE A 505 -1.51 -22.55 6.09
CA ILE A 505 -1.06 -23.16 7.35
C ILE A 505 -0.29 -22.13 8.20
N GLU A 506 0.85 -21.64 7.67
CA GLU A 506 1.71 -20.68 8.37
C GLU A 506 1.23 -19.23 8.28
N HIS A 507 0.29 -18.95 7.41
CA HIS A 507 -0.10 -17.60 6.99
C HIS A 507 -0.56 -16.72 8.16
N LEU A 508 -1.43 -17.24 9.05
CA LEU A 508 -1.89 -16.47 10.22
C LEU A 508 -0.71 -16.01 11.08
N SER A 509 0.18 -16.92 11.47
CA SER A 509 1.35 -16.59 12.28
C SER A 509 2.29 -15.63 11.54
N SER A 510 2.55 -15.89 10.26
CA SER A 510 3.52 -15.12 9.49
C SER A 510 3.03 -13.72 9.11
N PHE A 511 1.72 -13.50 8.96
CA PHE A 511 1.17 -12.16 8.76
C PHE A 511 1.05 -11.39 10.08
N ARG A 512 0.72 -12.04 11.21
CA ARG A 512 0.78 -11.45 12.54
C ARG A 512 2.20 -10.99 12.96
N ASP A 513 3.25 -11.53 12.33
CA ASP A 513 4.64 -11.11 12.53
C ASP A 513 4.99 -9.80 11.81
N ILE A 514 4.16 -9.29 10.90
CA ILE A 514 4.38 -8.01 10.24
C ILE A 514 4.02 -6.89 11.23
N PRO A 515 4.97 -6.04 11.65
CA PRO A 515 4.65 -4.93 12.53
C PRO A 515 3.59 -4.01 11.91
N GLN A 516 2.64 -3.52 12.73
CA GLN A 516 1.61 -2.58 12.29
C GLN A 516 0.61 -3.14 11.25
N LEU A 517 0.58 -4.44 11.01
CA LEU A 517 -0.51 -5.11 10.30
C LEU A 517 -1.50 -5.68 11.32
N GLU A 518 -2.76 -5.37 11.18
CA GLU A 518 -3.84 -5.91 12.00
C GLU A 518 -4.46 -7.12 11.31
N VAL A 519 -4.39 -8.30 11.94
CA VAL A 519 -4.99 -9.53 11.43
C VAL A 519 -6.26 -9.83 12.22
N VAL A 520 -7.40 -9.80 11.56
CA VAL A 520 -8.73 -9.95 12.16
C VAL A 520 -9.38 -11.22 11.61
N ARG A 521 -9.69 -12.17 12.50
CA ARG A 521 -10.28 -13.46 12.14
C ARG A 521 -11.56 -13.72 12.92
N PRO A 522 -12.71 -13.23 12.41
CA PRO A 522 -13.99 -13.30 13.13
C PRO A 522 -14.57 -14.71 13.14
N ALA A 523 -15.25 -15.07 14.25
CA ALA A 523 -15.83 -16.39 14.46
C ALA A 523 -17.11 -16.62 13.64
N ASP A 524 -17.92 -15.61 13.46
CA ASP A 524 -19.22 -15.68 12.81
C ASP A 524 -19.66 -14.34 12.18
N GLU A 525 -20.93 -14.23 11.81
CA GLU A 525 -21.47 -13.03 11.18
C GLU A 525 -21.54 -11.82 12.13
N TRP A 526 -21.77 -12.02 13.45
CA TRP A 526 -21.77 -10.96 14.45
C TRP A 526 -20.37 -10.34 14.60
N GLU A 527 -19.38 -11.18 14.84
CA GLU A 527 -17.99 -10.69 14.95
C GLU A 527 -17.52 -10.07 13.63
N THR A 528 -17.96 -10.60 12.48
CA THR A 528 -17.63 -10.01 11.17
C THR A 528 -18.18 -8.60 11.03
N ALA A 529 -19.47 -8.40 11.35
CA ALA A 529 -20.10 -7.08 11.23
C ALA A 529 -19.43 -6.06 12.16
N GLU A 530 -19.18 -6.44 13.42
CA GLU A 530 -18.54 -5.58 14.38
C GLU A 530 -17.04 -5.31 14.10
N ALA A 531 -16.35 -6.26 13.45
CA ALA A 531 -14.99 -6.03 12.99
C ALA A 531 -14.93 -4.94 11.91
N TYR A 532 -15.86 -4.94 10.97
CA TYR A 532 -15.99 -3.87 9.98
C TYR A 532 -16.38 -2.55 10.63
N ARG A 533 -17.34 -2.56 11.57
CA ARG A 533 -17.74 -1.36 12.32
C ARG A 533 -16.51 -0.74 12.97
N TYR A 534 -15.75 -1.51 13.72
CA TYR A 534 -14.58 -1.02 14.43
C TYR A 534 -13.47 -0.55 13.48
N PHE A 535 -13.21 -1.26 12.37
CA PHE A 535 -12.25 -0.82 11.35
C PHE A 535 -12.55 0.60 10.85
N PHE A 536 -13.81 0.90 10.55
CA PHE A 536 -14.20 2.22 10.03
C PHE A 536 -14.25 3.29 11.12
N GLU A 537 -14.70 2.96 12.34
CA GLU A 537 -14.80 3.89 13.47
C GLU A 537 -13.44 4.28 14.06
N LYS A 538 -12.49 3.35 14.09
CA LYS A 538 -11.20 3.49 14.78
C LYS A 538 -10.36 4.69 14.28
N LYS A 539 -10.75 5.38 13.20
CA LYS A 539 -9.92 6.38 12.48
C LYS A 539 -8.51 5.83 12.25
N ASN A 540 -8.48 4.61 11.78
CA ASN A 540 -7.27 3.80 11.67
C ASN A 540 -6.32 4.36 10.63
N THR A 541 -5.04 4.30 10.93
CA THR A 541 -3.94 4.52 10.00
C THR A 541 -3.23 3.22 9.62
N LEU A 542 -3.66 2.06 10.21
CA LEU A 542 -3.00 0.78 9.99
C LEU A 542 -3.78 -0.09 8.99
N PRO A 543 -3.07 -0.87 8.17
CA PRO A 543 -3.73 -1.84 7.29
C PRO A 543 -4.33 -2.99 8.10
N THR A 544 -5.52 -3.41 7.70
CA THR A 544 -6.27 -4.48 8.36
C THR A 544 -6.60 -5.59 7.38
N ALA A 545 -6.32 -6.83 7.77
CA ALA A 545 -6.61 -8.03 7.01
C ALA A 545 -7.76 -8.80 7.67
N MET A 546 -8.91 -8.84 6.98
CA MET A 546 -10.06 -9.68 7.35
C MET A 546 -9.85 -11.09 6.81
N VAL A 547 -9.56 -12.05 7.68
CA VAL A 547 -9.30 -13.45 7.33
C VAL A 547 -10.57 -14.27 7.55
N LEU A 548 -11.16 -14.77 6.47
CA LEU A 548 -12.56 -15.18 6.41
C LEU A 548 -12.73 -16.62 5.92
N THR A 549 -13.72 -17.33 6.48
CA THR A 549 -14.01 -18.72 6.14
C THR A 549 -14.62 -18.88 4.76
N ARG A 550 -14.30 -19.99 4.07
CA ARG A 550 -15.07 -20.50 2.93
C ARG A 550 -16.33 -21.21 3.36
N GLN A 551 -16.21 -22.08 4.37
CA GLN A 551 -17.29 -22.89 4.90
C GLN A 551 -18.23 -22.07 5.79
N GLY A 552 -19.49 -22.51 5.90
CA GLY A 552 -20.44 -21.96 6.86
C GLY A 552 -20.04 -22.34 8.29
N VAL A 553 -20.05 -21.36 9.17
CA VAL A 553 -19.84 -21.52 10.61
C VAL A 553 -21.15 -21.21 11.36
N PRO A 554 -21.39 -21.79 12.53
CA PRO A 554 -22.60 -21.48 13.28
C PRO A 554 -22.56 -20.03 13.79
N THR A 555 -23.69 -19.33 13.65
CA THR A 555 -23.92 -18.05 14.28
C THR A 555 -24.23 -18.29 15.75
N LEU A 556 -23.35 -17.87 16.65
CA LEU A 556 -23.41 -18.19 18.07
C LEU A 556 -24.33 -17.24 18.83
N VAL A 557 -25.04 -17.74 19.82
CA VAL A 557 -25.84 -16.89 20.74
C VAL A 557 -24.95 -16.01 21.56
N GLU A 558 -23.82 -16.56 21.99
CA GLU A 558 -22.85 -15.89 22.85
C GLU A 558 -22.19 -14.68 22.17
N THR A 559 -21.95 -14.74 20.85
CA THR A 559 -21.42 -13.61 20.08
C THR A 559 -22.45 -12.52 19.87
N ALA A 560 -23.72 -12.88 19.64
CA ALA A 560 -24.83 -11.93 19.52
C ALA A 560 -24.94 -10.96 20.70
N GLU A 561 -24.63 -11.44 21.92
CA GLU A 561 -24.71 -10.63 23.13
C GLU A 561 -23.45 -9.78 23.39
N LYS A 562 -22.28 -10.20 22.85
CA LYS A 562 -20.97 -9.69 23.30
C LYS A 562 -20.09 -9.10 22.22
N ALA A 563 -20.33 -9.42 20.94
CA ALA A 563 -19.45 -9.03 19.85
C ALA A 563 -19.26 -7.51 19.75
N LYS A 564 -20.33 -6.72 19.93
CA LYS A 564 -20.31 -5.26 19.79
C LYS A 564 -19.24 -4.58 20.67
N GLU A 565 -19.13 -5.00 21.93
CA GLU A 565 -18.12 -4.46 22.84
C GLU A 565 -16.81 -5.27 22.82
N GLY A 566 -16.92 -6.59 22.55
CA GLY A 566 -15.78 -7.50 22.63
C GLY A 566 -14.83 -7.40 21.45
N VAL A 567 -15.34 -7.29 20.24
CA VAL A 567 -14.52 -7.26 19.01
C VAL A 567 -13.57 -6.06 19.01
N ARG A 568 -14.05 -4.88 19.41
CA ARG A 568 -13.22 -3.67 19.48
C ARG A 568 -12.07 -3.74 20.49
N LYS A 569 -12.11 -4.74 21.39
CA LYS A 569 -11.03 -5.04 22.35
C LYS A 569 -10.04 -6.09 21.81
N GLY A 570 -10.32 -6.68 20.66
CA GLY A 570 -9.50 -7.71 20.03
C GLY A 570 -9.66 -9.11 20.63
N ALA A 571 -9.94 -9.21 21.93
CA ALA A 571 -10.27 -10.44 22.63
C ALA A 571 -11.27 -10.18 23.75
N TYR A 572 -12.17 -11.14 24.00
CA TYR A 572 -13.15 -11.02 25.07
C TYR A 572 -13.60 -12.39 25.61
N VAL A 573 -14.18 -12.41 26.82
CA VAL A 573 -14.72 -13.62 27.42
C VAL A 573 -16.04 -13.97 26.72
N LEU A 574 -16.02 -15.01 25.91
CA LEU A 574 -17.21 -15.51 25.22
C LEU A 574 -18.08 -16.37 26.14
N TYR A 575 -17.46 -17.22 26.97
CA TYR A 575 -18.15 -18.15 27.86
C TYR A 575 -17.36 -18.36 29.15
N GLY A 576 -18.06 -18.64 30.27
CA GLY A 576 -17.43 -18.94 31.56
C GLY A 576 -16.93 -17.72 32.32
N GLU A 577 -17.72 -16.65 32.36
CA GLU A 577 -17.39 -15.38 33.06
C GLU A 577 -17.34 -15.49 34.56
N GLU A 578 -18.15 -16.39 35.16
CA GLU A 578 -18.32 -16.46 36.61
C GLU A 578 -17.13 -17.16 37.30
N GLY A 579 -16.50 -16.42 38.21
CA GLY A 579 -15.48 -16.94 39.11
C GLY A 579 -14.13 -17.24 38.42
N GLN A 580 -13.27 -17.94 39.16
CA GLN A 580 -11.96 -18.32 38.70
C GLN A 580 -12.04 -19.62 37.87
N PRO A 581 -11.60 -19.64 36.60
CA PRO A 581 -11.62 -20.86 35.79
C PRO A 581 -10.49 -21.81 36.19
N ASP A 582 -10.68 -23.11 35.92
CA ASP A 582 -9.65 -24.12 36.02
C ASP A 582 -8.72 -24.09 34.80
N VAL A 583 -9.25 -23.66 33.63
CA VAL A 583 -8.53 -23.55 32.37
C VAL A 583 -9.07 -22.42 31.49
N ILE A 584 -8.20 -21.77 30.74
CA ILE A 584 -8.57 -20.78 29.71
C ILE A 584 -8.37 -21.43 28.35
N ILE A 585 -9.40 -21.35 27.49
CA ILE A 585 -9.38 -21.84 26.11
C ILE A 585 -9.50 -20.63 25.19
N MET A 586 -8.52 -20.42 24.32
CA MET A 586 -8.44 -19.32 23.39
C MET A 586 -8.63 -19.83 21.95
N ALA A 587 -9.40 -19.12 21.15
CA ALA A 587 -9.62 -19.44 19.75
C ALA A 587 -9.84 -18.20 18.90
N SER A 588 -9.60 -18.27 17.60
CA SER A 588 -10.00 -17.29 16.62
C SER A 588 -10.80 -17.94 15.48
N GLY A 589 -11.58 -17.15 14.78
CA GLY A 589 -12.27 -17.62 13.57
C GLY A 589 -13.18 -18.82 13.79
N SER A 590 -13.22 -19.72 12.82
CA SER A 590 -14.10 -20.89 12.83
C SER A 590 -13.88 -21.84 14.03
N GLU A 591 -12.75 -21.80 14.68
CA GLU A 591 -12.40 -22.70 15.80
C GLU A 591 -13.04 -22.26 17.13
N VAL A 592 -13.56 -21.05 17.22
CA VAL A 592 -14.32 -20.58 18.41
C VAL A 592 -15.48 -21.51 18.72
N GLN A 593 -16.16 -22.06 17.71
CA GLN A 593 -17.22 -23.05 17.93
C GLN A 593 -16.71 -24.30 18.66
N TRP A 594 -15.52 -24.81 18.30
CA TRP A 594 -14.94 -26.01 18.93
C TRP A 594 -14.42 -25.71 20.34
N ALA A 595 -13.88 -24.52 20.56
CA ALA A 595 -13.52 -24.06 21.90
C ALA A 595 -14.74 -24.01 22.83
N LEU A 596 -15.85 -23.47 22.35
CA LEU A 596 -17.11 -23.37 23.09
C LEU A 596 -17.74 -24.75 23.37
N GLU A 597 -17.76 -25.62 22.37
CA GLU A 597 -18.26 -27.00 22.53
C GLU A 597 -17.40 -27.79 23.54
N GLY A 598 -16.08 -27.68 23.42
CA GLY A 598 -15.15 -28.32 24.37
C GLY A 598 -15.35 -27.82 25.80
N ALA A 599 -15.54 -26.52 26.00
CA ALA A 599 -15.82 -25.94 27.29
C ALA A 599 -17.15 -26.44 27.90
N LYS A 600 -18.20 -26.55 27.07
CA LYS A 600 -19.49 -27.11 27.49
C LYS A 600 -19.39 -28.60 27.88
N LYS A 601 -18.54 -29.39 27.22
CA LYS A 601 -18.22 -30.77 27.59
C LYS A 601 -17.46 -30.85 28.91
N LEU A 602 -16.45 -30.00 29.12
CA LEU A 602 -15.70 -29.89 30.37
C LEU A 602 -16.61 -29.54 31.55
N ALA A 603 -17.56 -28.61 31.36
CA ALA A 603 -18.52 -28.23 32.40
C ALA A 603 -19.39 -29.42 32.87
N GLN A 604 -19.77 -30.38 31.97
CA GLN A 604 -20.48 -31.58 32.33
C GLN A 604 -19.65 -32.52 33.25
N GLU A 605 -18.32 -32.40 33.18
CA GLU A 605 -17.38 -33.11 34.04
C GLU A 605 -16.99 -32.31 35.32
N GLY A 606 -17.57 -31.13 35.52
CA GLY A 606 -17.31 -30.27 36.68
C GLY A 606 -16.06 -29.42 36.59
N ILE A 607 -15.45 -29.30 35.39
CA ILE A 607 -14.27 -28.47 35.10
C ILE A 607 -14.76 -27.10 34.60
N LYS A 608 -14.31 -26.03 35.26
CA LYS A 608 -14.67 -24.66 34.88
C LYS A 608 -13.72 -24.16 33.79
N ALA A 609 -14.22 -24.04 32.58
CA ALA A 609 -13.47 -23.49 31.44
C ALA A 609 -13.95 -22.08 31.11
N ARG A 610 -13.02 -21.18 30.86
CA ARG A 610 -13.28 -19.86 30.27
C ARG A 610 -12.91 -19.90 28.81
N VAL A 611 -13.80 -19.50 27.89
CA VAL A 611 -13.52 -19.38 26.47
C VAL A 611 -13.29 -17.92 26.12
N ILE A 612 -12.19 -17.67 25.43
CA ILE A 612 -11.83 -16.35 24.88
C ILE A 612 -11.95 -16.41 23.36
N SER A 613 -12.80 -15.56 22.77
CA SER A 613 -12.70 -15.25 21.35
C SER A 613 -11.61 -14.22 21.15
N MET A 614 -10.54 -14.61 20.45
CA MET A 614 -9.39 -13.77 20.12
C MET A 614 -9.52 -13.34 18.65
N VAL A 615 -10.32 -12.33 18.40
CA VAL A 615 -10.66 -11.85 17.06
C VAL A 615 -9.45 -11.23 16.37
N SER A 616 -8.66 -10.45 17.12
CA SER A 616 -7.40 -9.85 16.68
C SER A 616 -6.40 -9.78 17.83
N MET A 617 -5.24 -10.37 17.66
CA MET A 617 -4.16 -10.30 18.65
C MET A 617 -3.63 -8.88 18.77
N GLU A 618 -3.55 -8.16 17.66
CA GLU A 618 -3.03 -6.80 17.59
C GLU A 618 -3.93 -5.84 18.36
N TRP A 619 -5.25 -5.86 18.15
CA TRP A 619 -6.21 -5.04 18.89
C TRP A 619 -6.25 -5.38 20.37
N PHE A 620 -6.03 -6.65 20.74
CA PHE A 620 -5.92 -7.05 22.14
C PHE A 620 -4.64 -6.50 22.79
N GLU A 621 -3.53 -6.50 22.10
CA GLU A 621 -2.26 -5.97 22.61
C GLU A 621 -2.28 -4.44 22.81
N GLU A 622 -3.15 -3.73 22.14
CA GLU A 622 -3.39 -2.29 22.34
C GLU A 622 -4.13 -1.97 23.64
N GLN A 623 -4.78 -2.97 24.27
CA GLN A 623 -5.50 -2.77 25.52
C GLN A 623 -4.54 -2.54 26.68
N ASP A 624 -5.05 -1.92 27.75
CA ASP A 624 -4.28 -1.72 28.97
C ASP A 624 -4.01 -3.04 29.73
N ASP A 625 -3.08 -2.99 30.65
CA ASP A 625 -2.66 -4.17 31.42
C ASP A 625 -3.78 -4.71 32.32
N GLU A 626 -4.72 -3.87 32.74
CA GLU A 626 -5.86 -4.26 33.59
C GLU A 626 -6.82 -5.14 32.79
N TYR A 627 -7.18 -4.72 31.58
CA TYR A 627 -8.02 -5.52 30.69
C TYR A 627 -7.33 -6.83 30.26
N LYS A 628 -6.04 -6.79 29.94
CA LYS A 628 -5.28 -8.01 29.59
C LYS A 628 -5.25 -9.01 30.75
N GLU A 629 -5.10 -8.53 32.00
CA GLU A 629 -5.13 -9.37 33.18
C GLU A 629 -6.53 -9.91 33.49
N GLU A 630 -7.59 -9.15 33.19
CA GLU A 630 -8.97 -9.63 33.29
C GLU A 630 -9.25 -10.78 32.32
N ILE A 631 -8.85 -10.64 31.07
CA ILE A 631 -9.09 -11.65 30.01
C ILE A 631 -8.19 -12.87 30.22
N LEU A 632 -6.89 -12.66 30.44
CA LEU A 632 -5.86 -13.69 30.54
C LEU A 632 -5.11 -13.60 31.86
N PRO A 633 -5.78 -13.87 33.04
CA PRO A 633 -5.15 -13.77 34.34
C PRO A 633 -3.86 -14.57 34.43
N LYS A 634 -2.77 -13.95 34.88
CA LYS A 634 -1.45 -14.61 35.06
C LYS A 634 -1.50 -15.75 36.07
N GLY A 635 -2.46 -15.71 37.00
CA GLY A 635 -2.69 -16.76 37.99
C GLY A 635 -3.21 -18.07 37.38
N ILE A 636 -3.86 -18.04 36.25
CA ILE A 636 -4.36 -19.23 35.56
C ILE A 636 -3.29 -19.73 34.56
N LYS A 637 -2.63 -20.83 34.95
CA LYS A 637 -1.53 -21.42 34.16
C LYS A 637 -1.99 -22.45 33.15
N ALA A 638 -3.12 -23.10 33.40
CA ALA A 638 -3.71 -24.03 32.47
C ALA A 638 -4.36 -23.27 31.31
N ARG A 639 -3.83 -23.41 30.11
CA ARG A 639 -4.27 -22.69 28.92
C ARG A 639 -4.28 -23.60 27.70
N VAL A 640 -5.23 -23.39 26.83
CA VAL A 640 -5.32 -24.07 25.53
C VAL A 640 -5.55 -23.05 24.45
N SER A 641 -4.90 -23.21 23.29
CA SER A 641 -5.31 -22.51 22.06
C SER A 641 -5.80 -23.53 21.04
N ILE A 642 -6.77 -23.13 20.21
CA ILE A 642 -7.21 -23.91 19.06
C ILE A 642 -7.35 -22.99 17.84
N GLU A 643 -6.59 -23.28 16.79
CA GLU A 643 -6.61 -22.54 15.53
C GLU A 643 -6.13 -23.45 14.39
N ALA A 644 -6.85 -23.47 13.27
CA ALA A 644 -6.49 -24.23 12.07
C ALA A 644 -5.36 -23.57 11.29
N GLY A 645 -4.18 -23.54 11.87
CA GLY A 645 -2.94 -22.98 11.36
C GLY A 645 -1.78 -23.30 12.28
N SER A 646 -0.59 -22.76 12.00
CA SER A 646 0.60 -22.95 12.82
C SER A 646 0.45 -22.38 14.23
N ALA A 647 0.99 -23.11 15.22
CA ALA A 647 0.93 -22.73 16.64
C ALA A 647 1.74 -21.47 17.01
N MET A 648 2.61 -20.97 16.13
CA MET A 648 3.67 -20.02 16.48
C MET A 648 3.18 -18.76 17.19
N SER A 649 2.13 -18.10 16.69
CA SER A 649 1.60 -16.86 17.29
C SER A 649 0.93 -17.07 18.67
N TRP A 650 0.55 -18.31 19.01
CA TRP A 650 -0.11 -18.62 20.27
C TRP A 650 0.82 -18.83 21.45
N TYR A 651 2.10 -19.15 21.22
CA TYR A 651 3.05 -19.41 22.31
C TYR A 651 3.20 -18.25 23.29
N LYS A 652 3.02 -17.02 22.83
CA LYS A 652 3.01 -15.82 23.69
C LYS A 652 1.96 -15.89 24.80
N TYR A 653 0.82 -16.53 24.54
CA TYR A 653 -0.34 -16.58 25.45
C TYR A 653 -0.43 -17.89 26.25
N LEU A 654 0.19 -18.95 25.77
CA LEU A 654 0.05 -20.28 26.37
C LEU A 654 0.87 -20.47 27.65
N GLY A 655 2.06 -19.86 27.73
CA GLY A 655 2.96 -20.09 28.86
C GLY A 655 3.52 -21.53 28.89
N SER A 656 4.10 -21.92 30.04
CA SER A 656 4.86 -23.20 30.13
C SER A 656 4.02 -24.46 30.19
N TYR A 657 2.76 -24.37 30.57
CA TYR A 657 1.84 -25.51 30.75
C TYR A 657 0.72 -25.55 29.70
N GLY A 658 0.68 -24.53 28.82
CA GLY A 658 -0.34 -24.43 27.79
C GLY A 658 -0.16 -25.46 26.69
N LYS A 659 -1.28 -25.81 26.05
CA LYS A 659 -1.36 -26.74 24.92
C LYS A 659 -1.92 -26.04 23.69
N ALA A 660 -1.25 -26.20 22.55
CA ALA A 660 -1.75 -25.73 21.27
C ALA A 660 -2.41 -26.89 20.50
N ILE A 661 -3.62 -26.67 20.02
CA ILE A 661 -4.28 -27.49 19.00
C ILE A 661 -4.13 -26.72 17.70
N ALA A 662 -3.23 -27.18 16.85
CA ALA A 662 -2.73 -26.46 15.69
C ALA A 662 -2.39 -27.43 14.54
N ILE A 663 -2.06 -26.90 13.39
CA ILE A 663 -1.67 -27.67 12.22
C ILE A 663 -0.25 -27.27 11.86
N ASP A 664 0.71 -28.18 12.09
CA ASP A 664 2.13 -27.99 11.79
C ASP A 664 2.61 -28.85 10.61
N GLN A 665 1.72 -29.17 9.69
CA GLN A 665 1.96 -29.87 8.44
C GLN A 665 1.11 -29.31 7.32
N PHE A 666 1.43 -29.57 6.07
CA PHE A 666 0.55 -29.19 4.96
C PHE A 666 -0.82 -29.85 5.06
N GLY A 667 -1.81 -29.20 4.47
CA GLY A 667 -3.18 -29.66 4.46
C GLY A 667 -3.42 -30.96 3.69
N LEU A 668 -4.67 -31.39 3.65
CA LEU A 668 -5.07 -32.68 3.07
C LEU A 668 -6.02 -32.47 1.88
N GLN A 669 -5.99 -33.43 0.96
CA GLN A 669 -6.99 -33.55 -0.09
C GLN A 669 -8.26 -34.17 0.49
N GLY A 670 -9.43 -33.60 0.25
CA GLY A 670 -10.70 -34.21 0.61
C GLY A 670 -11.75 -33.22 1.13
N ASP A 671 -12.76 -33.73 1.81
CA ASP A 671 -13.79 -32.91 2.43
C ASP A 671 -13.23 -32.01 3.53
N GLY A 672 -13.58 -30.74 3.51
CA GLY A 672 -13.00 -29.75 4.44
C GLY A 672 -13.34 -30.01 5.91
N ALA A 673 -14.54 -30.50 6.22
CA ALA A 673 -14.91 -30.84 7.59
C ALA A 673 -14.15 -32.09 8.07
N GLN A 674 -13.94 -33.08 7.18
CA GLN A 674 -13.13 -34.25 7.48
C GLN A 674 -11.64 -33.88 7.66
N ASN A 675 -11.11 -32.96 6.84
CA ASN A 675 -9.74 -32.48 6.99
C ASN A 675 -9.52 -31.84 8.37
N MET A 676 -10.49 -31.06 8.89
CA MET A 676 -10.41 -30.49 10.24
C MET A 676 -10.32 -31.59 11.30
N ILE A 677 -11.14 -32.64 11.18
CA ILE A 677 -11.14 -33.79 12.11
C ILE A 677 -9.81 -34.55 12.03
N ASP A 678 -9.36 -34.89 10.82
CA ASP A 678 -8.14 -35.69 10.59
C ASP A 678 -6.87 -34.95 11.07
N LEU A 679 -6.90 -33.62 11.05
CA LEU A 679 -5.82 -32.75 11.55
C LEU A 679 -6.00 -32.31 13.01
N GLY A 680 -6.99 -32.88 13.72
CA GLY A 680 -7.13 -32.72 15.16
C GLY A 680 -7.83 -31.44 15.60
N ILE A 681 -8.44 -30.68 14.71
CA ILE A 681 -9.16 -29.47 15.05
C ILE A 681 -10.60 -29.82 15.46
N THR A 682 -10.79 -30.25 16.71
CA THR A 682 -12.06 -30.74 17.22
C THR A 682 -12.28 -30.36 18.69
N ALA A 683 -13.55 -30.42 19.15
CA ALA A 683 -13.90 -30.19 20.55
C ALA A 683 -13.34 -31.29 21.48
N GLU A 684 -13.19 -32.52 21.01
CA GLU A 684 -12.59 -33.64 21.76
C GLU A 684 -11.15 -33.32 22.13
N HIS A 685 -10.35 -32.85 21.15
CA HIS A 685 -8.96 -32.47 21.41
C HIS A 685 -8.87 -31.24 22.36
N VAL A 686 -9.86 -30.34 22.34
CA VAL A 686 -9.95 -29.25 23.33
C VAL A 686 -10.10 -29.81 24.74
N VAL A 687 -10.97 -30.81 24.94
CA VAL A 687 -11.19 -31.45 26.25
C VAL A 687 -9.93 -32.17 26.72
N GLU A 688 -9.26 -32.91 25.84
CA GLU A 688 -8.01 -33.64 26.14
C GLU A 688 -6.87 -32.66 26.52
N ALA A 689 -6.65 -31.64 25.70
CA ALA A 689 -5.63 -30.63 25.92
C ALA A 689 -5.87 -29.84 27.22
N ALA A 690 -7.12 -29.49 27.52
CA ALA A 690 -7.49 -28.79 28.75
C ALA A 690 -7.17 -29.63 29.97
N LYS A 691 -7.54 -30.92 30.00
CA LYS A 691 -7.24 -31.83 31.11
C LYS A 691 -5.74 -32.01 31.31
N ALA A 692 -4.98 -32.21 30.21
CA ALA A 692 -3.53 -32.30 30.26
C ALA A 692 -2.87 -31.03 30.81
N SER A 693 -3.32 -29.85 30.35
CA SER A 693 -2.80 -28.56 30.81
C SER A 693 -3.10 -28.34 32.29
N ILE A 694 -4.31 -28.69 32.78
CA ILE A 694 -4.68 -28.62 34.21
C ILE A 694 -3.80 -29.54 35.05
N GLU A 695 -3.55 -30.78 34.62
CA GLU A 695 -2.72 -31.73 35.34
C GLU A 695 -1.27 -31.24 35.46
N GLU A 696 -0.70 -30.74 34.38
CA GLU A 696 0.69 -30.24 34.37
C GLU A 696 0.85 -28.92 35.14
N ALA A 697 -0.20 -28.12 35.24
CA ALA A 697 -0.17 -26.82 35.94
C ALA A 697 -0.35 -26.93 37.49
N ARG A 698 -0.74 -28.12 37.99
CA ARG A 698 -0.87 -28.44 39.44
C ARG A 698 0.51 -28.63 40.05
#